data_6fef74bf6c7a62669486b9123dade6be
#
_entry.id   6fef74bf6c7a62669486b9123dade6be
#
_cell.length_a   1.000
_cell.length_b   1.000
_cell.length_c   1.000
_cell.angle_alpha   90.00
_cell.angle_beta   90.00
_cell.angle_gamma   90.00
#
_symmetry.space_group_name_H-M   'P 1'
#
loop_
_entity.id
_entity.type
_entity.pdbx_description
1 polymer ?
#
loop_
_entity_poly.entity_id
_entity_poly.type
_entity_poly.pdbx_seq_one_letter_code
_entity_poly.pdbx_strand_id
1 'polypeptide(L)'
;MGGVQAADTSVLEEVIVNADKDKAYAGGYLSQNTSLGMLRNKDMMELPAATMTITDQSIKDFAISGNNEVMDILSLNPSIRRTTSPNVVSVRGKYTTAAQMSVNNIPGMYSNFTMGTNFIGNIDVLGGPSLVYSGSTTQNVIGGTVNYRSKVAEKEPLTTANVKYTSTGNLQESVDMSRRFGKDGAWGIRINALTGDGNLATHGEKLKNRNIFVNLDHQSVDSSTNLLMGYARSLHKGGNSIFQTVSSNETNPLSKMPFLPAAPDGKHNLNPSWAYTESKTWLMTLNHDQKLNDHWTAFLNAGIMRNDTPVNISGSSMTGILQFNPDGSFGGTFKRVLNIGASGSTARYIGTGLRSEYDFGFMKNEFLFAVDRNSAVNRTASSRKLGTYIGNLYQDNDWAAPDLTKVSTRLGSKYTTKGYTLMDTMKFMDDKLIVNAGLHHHSYQSRSYNANGTIKDEKDYDGNCPTYGIVYRFTPSLSVYANHTETFLGGTVVPTGKGYKNEGDLLDPAKTKSNEFGIKLKKGKLTHTLAMYETKEPGTVTTSDNYYKYDGETKYKGIEWTTAGTIGDKLDFIASIGFNRYIWTRNSNPKLNGMTADGIPKWNGNLALAYHATDDLTVLGRASYIGKSHIGHGTYTVPQYYRFDLGFKYESVMGHTPVTWSAMCYNVTNKKGWYSADQGNQILAADPRTFVVSAEIKF
;
A
#
# COMPACT_ATOMS: atom_id res chain seq x y z
N MET A 1 58.94 -1.53 14.02
CA MET A 1 58.15 -1.31 12.80
C MET A 1 56.71 -1.54 13.23
N GLY A 2 56.01 -0.46 13.53
CA GLY A 2 54.60 -0.52 13.90
C GLY A 2 53.73 -0.54 12.65
N GLY A 3 52.90 -1.58 12.51
CA GLY A 3 51.88 -1.67 11.49
C GLY A 3 50.76 -0.64 11.79
N VAL A 4 50.58 0.29 10.89
CA VAL A 4 49.43 1.19 10.87
C VAL A 4 48.25 0.31 10.44
N GLN A 5 47.35 -0.01 11.36
CA GLN A 5 46.02 -0.51 11.06
C GLN A 5 45.30 0.62 10.29
N ALA A 6 44.92 0.35 9.05
CA ALA A 6 44.05 1.22 8.28
C ALA A 6 42.74 1.40 9.09
N ALA A 7 42.41 2.62 9.41
CA ALA A 7 41.12 2.98 9.97
C ALA A 7 40.02 2.53 8.99
N ASP A 8 39.14 1.70 9.47
CA ASP A 8 37.91 1.30 8.78
C ASP A 8 37.11 2.59 8.56
N THR A 9 37.14 3.12 7.36
CA THR A 9 36.30 4.24 6.95
C THR A 9 34.89 3.70 6.81
N SER A 10 34.12 3.71 7.91
CA SER A 10 32.70 3.48 7.88
C SER A 10 32.06 4.58 7.03
N VAL A 11 31.87 4.31 5.76
CA VAL A 11 30.96 5.05 4.88
C VAL A 11 29.62 5.09 5.62
N LEU A 12 28.99 6.27 5.70
CA LEU A 12 27.60 6.38 6.18
C LEU A 12 26.80 5.24 5.55
N GLU A 13 26.23 4.38 6.42
CA GLU A 13 25.43 3.23 5.94
C GLU A 13 24.41 3.76 4.93
N GLU A 14 24.54 3.25 3.74
CA GLU A 14 23.88 3.73 2.55
C GLU A 14 22.37 3.78 2.77
N VAL A 15 21.78 4.96 2.82
CA VAL A 15 20.33 5.19 2.75
C VAL A 15 19.73 4.59 1.46
N ILE A 16 20.52 3.92 0.66
CA ILE A 16 20.28 3.64 -0.74
C ILE A 16 20.15 2.13 -0.96
N VAL A 17 19.25 1.78 -1.85
CA VAL A 17 18.84 0.45 -2.33
C VAL A 17 20.01 -0.51 -2.68
N ASN A 18 21.24 -0.03 -2.87
CA ASN A 18 22.40 -0.89 -3.14
C ASN A 18 22.86 -1.72 -1.92
N ALA A 19 22.73 -1.20 -0.70
CA ALA A 19 23.00 -1.98 0.51
C ALA A 19 22.00 -3.15 0.70
N ASP A 20 20.85 -3.09 0.03
CA ASP A 20 19.81 -4.11 0.12
C ASP A 20 20.06 -5.31 -0.79
N LYS A 21 20.86 -5.17 -1.87
CA LYS A 21 21.25 -6.33 -2.70
C LYS A 21 22.08 -7.33 -1.91
N ASP A 22 22.96 -6.83 -1.04
CA ASP A 22 23.80 -7.68 -0.18
C ASP A 22 23.02 -8.35 0.96
N LYS A 23 21.81 -7.86 1.24
CA LYS A 23 20.88 -8.37 2.26
C LYS A 23 19.67 -9.09 1.67
N ALA A 24 19.62 -9.25 0.34
CA ALA A 24 18.56 -9.96 -0.34
C ALA A 24 18.60 -11.46 -0.03
N TYR A 25 17.43 -12.10 0.03
CA TYR A 25 17.26 -13.54 0.23
C TYR A 25 16.09 -14.06 -0.62
N ALA A 26 15.86 -15.38 -0.60
CA ALA A 26 14.87 -16.03 -1.46
C ALA A 26 15.07 -15.69 -2.94
N GLY A 27 16.28 -15.92 -3.47
CA GLY A 27 16.62 -15.64 -4.86
C GLY A 27 16.60 -14.15 -5.23
N GLY A 28 16.72 -13.25 -4.25
CA GLY A 28 16.66 -11.81 -4.48
C GLY A 28 15.26 -11.21 -4.37
N TYR A 29 14.23 -11.99 -4.05
CA TYR A 29 12.85 -11.51 -4.01
C TYR A 29 12.49 -10.69 -2.77
N LEU A 30 13.17 -10.92 -1.65
CA LEU A 30 12.97 -10.18 -0.40
C LEU A 30 14.30 -9.64 0.13
N SER A 31 14.25 -8.56 0.92
CA SER A 31 15.38 -8.02 1.64
C SER A 31 15.21 -8.16 3.16
N GLN A 32 16.33 -8.39 3.87
CA GLN A 32 16.37 -8.43 5.34
C GLN A 32 16.32 -7.03 5.95
N ASN A 33 16.65 -5.99 5.19
CA ASN A 33 16.62 -4.62 5.63
C ASN A 33 15.26 -3.99 5.32
N THR A 34 14.69 -3.31 6.29
CA THR A 34 13.45 -2.55 6.18
C THR A 34 13.74 -1.08 6.45
N SER A 35 13.20 -0.19 5.62
CA SER A 35 13.31 1.24 5.84
C SER A 35 12.10 1.76 6.63
N LEU A 36 12.37 2.30 7.81
CA LEU A 36 11.36 2.74 8.77
C LEU A 36 11.40 4.27 8.94
N GLY A 37 10.91 4.99 7.94
CA GLY A 37 10.74 6.44 8.01
C GLY A 37 12.01 7.15 8.53
N MET A 38 11.89 7.83 9.66
CA MET A 38 12.98 8.63 10.22
C MET A 38 14.12 7.81 10.85
N LEU A 39 13.88 6.53 11.19
CA LEU A 39 14.91 5.61 11.71
C LEU A 39 15.82 5.04 10.63
N ARG A 40 15.45 5.19 9.36
CA ARG A 40 16.16 4.62 8.21
C ARG A 40 16.20 3.09 8.22
N ASN A 41 17.23 2.51 7.58
CA ASN A 41 17.35 1.07 7.41
C ASN A 41 17.64 0.35 8.72
N LYS A 42 16.91 -0.73 8.97
CA LYS A 42 17.12 -1.62 10.12
C LYS A 42 17.04 -3.08 9.69
N ASP A 43 17.86 -3.92 10.28
CA ASP A 43 17.75 -5.37 10.10
C ASP A 43 16.43 -5.87 10.71
N MET A 44 15.71 -6.69 9.98
CA MET A 44 14.43 -7.23 10.43
C MET A 44 14.52 -7.98 11.78
N MET A 45 15.68 -8.58 12.11
CA MET A 45 15.89 -9.34 13.35
C MET A 45 15.98 -8.45 14.59
N GLU A 46 16.23 -7.15 14.42
CA GLU A 46 16.35 -6.16 15.49
C GLU A 46 15.06 -5.36 15.72
N LEU A 47 14.07 -5.52 14.83
CA LEU A 47 12.83 -4.76 14.91
C LEU A 47 11.76 -5.47 15.75
N PRO A 48 11.12 -4.79 16.70
CA PRO A 48 9.99 -5.32 17.45
C PRO A 48 8.67 -5.19 16.64
N ALA A 49 8.67 -5.60 15.38
CA ALA A 49 7.48 -5.51 14.52
C ALA A 49 7.57 -6.52 13.36
N ALA A 50 6.40 -6.94 12.85
CA ALA A 50 6.33 -7.68 11.60
C ALA A 50 6.59 -6.75 10.42
N THR A 51 7.62 -7.07 9.65
CA THR A 51 8.01 -6.32 8.45
C THR A 51 8.25 -7.27 7.28
N MET A 52 8.03 -6.77 6.06
CA MET A 52 8.43 -7.44 4.82
C MET A 52 8.91 -6.38 3.84
N THR A 53 10.11 -6.58 3.29
CA THR A 53 10.65 -5.75 2.22
C THR A 53 10.69 -6.55 0.93
N ILE A 54 9.86 -6.16 -0.02
CA ILE A 54 9.69 -6.76 -1.34
C ILE A 54 10.59 -6.00 -2.31
N THR A 55 11.41 -6.72 -3.10
CA THR A 55 12.38 -6.11 -4.03
C THR A 55 11.79 -5.88 -5.42
N ASP A 56 12.52 -5.14 -6.28
CA ASP A 56 12.17 -4.97 -7.69
C ASP A 56 12.16 -6.28 -8.48
N GLN A 57 12.96 -7.29 -8.07
CA GLN A 57 12.93 -8.62 -8.68
C GLN A 57 11.55 -9.28 -8.48
N SER A 58 10.96 -9.16 -7.29
CA SER A 58 9.58 -9.63 -7.04
C SER A 58 8.56 -8.92 -7.92
N ILE A 59 8.73 -7.60 -8.11
CA ILE A 59 7.84 -6.80 -8.96
C ILE A 59 7.94 -7.28 -10.42
N LYS A 60 9.15 -7.48 -10.93
CA LYS A 60 9.39 -7.92 -12.31
C LYS A 60 8.79 -9.30 -12.59
N ASP A 61 8.95 -10.25 -11.67
CA ASP A 61 8.61 -11.65 -11.92
C ASP A 61 7.16 -12.01 -11.52
N PHE A 62 6.57 -11.31 -10.53
CA PHE A 62 5.27 -11.71 -9.98
C PHE A 62 4.16 -10.66 -10.09
N ALA A 63 4.43 -9.41 -10.47
CA ALA A 63 3.39 -8.41 -10.61
C ALA A 63 2.65 -8.53 -11.95
N ILE A 64 1.31 -8.52 -11.91
CA ILE A 64 0.46 -8.47 -13.11
C ILE A 64 0.65 -7.11 -13.80
N SER A 65 0.68 -7.13 -15.13
CA SER A 65 0.65 -5.89 -15.91
C SER A 65 -0.73 -5.22 -15.83
N GLY A 66 -0.76 -3.90 -15.68
CA GLY A 66 -1.99 -3.12 -15.76
C GLY A 66 -2.28 -2.26 -14.52
N ASN A 67 -3.55 -2.01 -14.26
CA ASN A 67 -3.97 -1.05 -13.24
C ASN A 67 -3.82 -1.58 -11.79
N ASN A 68 -3.68 -2.89 -11.62
CA ASN A 68 -3.60 -3.56 -10.32
C ASN A 68 -2.20 -4.07 -9.95
N GLU A 69 -1.18 -3.68 -10.69
CA GLU A 69 0.20 -4.18 -10.58
C GLU A 69 0.76 -4.10 -9.15
N VAL A 70 0.62 -2.94 -8.50
CA VAL A 70 1.07 -2.73 -7.11
C VAL A 70 0.29 -3.58 -6.12
N MET A 71 -1.03 -3.68 -6.29
CA MET A 71 -1.89 -4.45 -5.41
C MET A 71 -1.57 -5.94 -5.44
N ASP A 72 -1.22 -6.42 -6.61
CA ASP A 72 -0.94 -7.82 -6.81
C ASP A 72 0.36 -8.23 -6.11
N ILE A 73 1.41 -7.41 -6.24
CA ILE A 73 2.69 -7.69 -5.58
C ILE A 73 2.61 -7.53 -4.05
N LEU A 74 1.90 -6.53 -3.56
CA LEU A 74 1.73 -6.31 -2.13
C LEU A 74 0.96 -7.44 -1.45
N SER A 75 0.11 -8.17 -2.17
CA SER A 75 -0.63 -9.31 -1.62
C SER A 75 0.25 -10.52 -1.28
N LEU A 76 1.55 -10.53 -1.63
CA LEU A 76 2.53 -11.49 -1.09
C LEU A 76 2.68 -11.35 0.43
N ASN A 77 2.40 -10.17 0.98
CA ASN A 77 2.39 -9.95 2.42
C ASN A 77 1.02 -10.39 3.02
N PRO A 78 1.01 -11.24 4.07
CA PRO A 78 -0.22 -11.78 4.66
C PRO A 78 -1.09 -10.72 5.33
N SER A 79 -0.53 -9.55 5.69
CA SER A 79 -1.26 -8.43 6.26
C SER A 79 -2.10 -7.68 5.23
N ILE A 80 -1.78 -7.82 3.94
CA ILE A 80 -2.31 -6.96 2.88
C ILE A 80 -3.36 -7.69 2.05
N ARG A 81 -4.42 -6.97 1.74
CA ARG A 81 -5.47 -7.39 0.81
C ARG A 81 -5.81 -6.32 -0.19
N ARG A 82 -6.27 -6.76 -1.37
CA ARG A 82 -6.82 -5.90 -2.40
C ARG A 82 -8.09 -5.22 -1.90
N THR A 83 -8.26 -3.95 -2.26
CA THR A 83 -9.51 -3.23 -2.10
C THR A 83 -10.22 -3.06 -3.46
N THR A 84 -11.32 -2.32 -3.47
CA THR A 84 -12.04 -2.00 -4.70
C THR A 84 -11.41 -0.86 -5.51
N SER A 85 -10.43 -0.16 -4.95
CA SER A 85 -9.73 0.95 -5.60
C SER A 85 -8.31 0.54 -5.99
N PRO A 86 -7.82 0.90 -7.19
CA PRO A 86 -6.41 0.73 -7.53
C PRO A 86 -5.52 1.46 -6.51
N ASN A 87 -4.34 0.94 -6.19
CA ASN A 87 -3.37 1.54 -5.28
C ASN A 87 -3.86 1.91 -3.87
N VAL A 88 -5.04 1.44 -3.46
CA VAL A 88 -5.54 1.48 -2.09
C VAL A 88 -5.55 0.06 -1.55
N VAL A 89 -4.80 -0.18 -0.50
CA VAL A 89 -4.69 -1.50 0.13
C VAL A 89 -5.46 -1.54 1.44
N SER A 90 -5.82 -2.74 1.85
CA SER A 90 -6.21 -3.00 3.22
C SER A 90 -5.04 -3.67 3.94
N VAL A 91 -4.50 -3.02 4.96
CA VAL A 91 -3.48 -3.58 5.85
C VAL A 91 -4.16 -3.97 7.15
N ARG A 92 -4.11 -5.25 7.51
CA ARG A 92 -4.80 -5.79 8.71
C ARG A 92 -6.26 -5.33 8.83
N GLY A 93 -6.98 -5.30 7.68
CA GLY A 93 -8.38 -4.91 7.60
C GLY A 93 -8.68 -3.41 7.61
N LYS A 94 -7.67 -2.56 7.58
CA LYS A 94 -7.85 -1.09 7.52
C LYS A 94 -7.38 -0.55 6.18
N TYR A 95 -8.22 0.27 5.56
CA TYR A 95 -7.84 0.97 4.33
C TYR A 95 -6.61 1.84 4.58
N THR A 96 -5.62 1.68 3.72
CA THR A 96 -4.41 2.48 3.66
C THR A 96 -4.37 3.17 2.31
N THR A 97 -4.60 4.47 2.33
CA THR A 97 -4.67 5.34 1.15
C THR A 97 -3.34 6.03 0.90
N ALA A 98 -3.22 6.73 -0.21
CA ALA A 98 -2.05 7.53 -0.56
C ALA A 98 -1.57 8.47 0.57
N ALA A 99 -2.47 9.03 1.37
CA ALA A 99 -2.12 9.92 2.48
C ALA A 99 -1.35 9.22 3.62
N GLN A 100 -1.42 7.88 3.68
CA GLN A 100 -0.79 7.03 4.69
C GLN A 100 0.41 6.26 4.14
N MET A 101 0.60 6.28 2.81
CA MET A 101 1.73 5.62 2.14
C MET A 101 2.88 6.60 1.96
N SER A 102 4.09 6.08 1.94
CA SER A 102 5.32 6.87 1.79
C SER A 102 6.03 6.58 0.48
N VAL A 103 6.77 7.57 -0.02
CA VAL A 103 7.82 7.37 -1.01
C VAL A 103 9.12 7.88 -0.41
N ASN A 104 10.16 7.06 -0.44
CA ASN A 104 11.47 7.36 0.17
C ASN A 104 11.33 7.84 1.63
N ASN A 105 10.51 7.14 2.43
CA ASN A 105 10.23 7.47 3.83
C ASN A 105 9.49 8.80 4.08
N ILE A 106 8.93 9.42 3.03
CA ILE A 106 8.20 10.68 3.15
C ILE A 106 6.70 10.39 3.02
N PRO A 107 5.89 10.56 4.10
CA PRO A 107 4.49 10.21 4.10
C PRO A 107 3.65 11.12 3.20
N GLY A 108 2.61 10.54 2.60
CA GLY A 108 1.67 11.25 1.73
C GLY A 108 2.20 11.51 0.31
N MET A 109 3.30 10.86 -0.09
CA MET A 109 3.95 11.07 -1.39
C MET A 109 3.59 9.98 -2.43
N TYR A 110 2.61 9.12 -2.17
CA TYR A 110 2.12 8.14 -3.15
C TYR A 110 0.72 8.54 -3.68
N SER A 111 0.35 8.06 -4.87
CA SER A 111 -0.95 8.38 -5.48
C SER A 111 -1.93 7.20 -5.38
N ASN A 112 -3.22 7.50 -5.18
CA ASN A 112 -4.29 6.50 -5.31
C ASN A 112 -4.51 6.03 -6.78
N PHE A 113 -3.80 6.64 -7.73
CA PHE A 113 -3.87 6.29 -9.15
C PHE A 113 -2.53 5.71 -9.61
N THR A 114 -2.57 4.94 -10.68
CA THR A 114 -1.39 4.25 -11.21
C THR A 114 -0.27 5.22 -11.57
N MET A 115 0.87 5.06 -10.92
CA MET A 115 2.11 5.77 -11.21
C MET A 115 3.09 4.91 -12.02
N GLY A 116 2.84 3.58 -12.11
CA GLY A 116 3.76 2.58 -12.59
C GLY A 116 4.67 2.06 -11.48
N THR A 117 5.30 0.91 -11.71
CA THR A 117 6.21 0.26 -10.76
C THR A 117 7.68 0.34 -11.18
N ASN A 118 7.94 0.81 -12.40
CA ASN A 118 9.26 0.82 -13.03
C ASN A 118 10.34 1.63 -12.27
N PHE A 119 9.93 2.60 -11.43
CA PHE A 119 10.84 3.41 -10.61
C PHE A 119 11.05 2.83 -9.20
N ILE A 120 10.30 1.81 -8.80
CA ILE A 120 10.33 1.24 -7.46
C ILE A 120 11.45 0.20 -7.38
N GLY A 121 12.36 0.38 -6.44
CA GLY A 121 13.41 -0.57 -6.10
C GLY A 121 12.96 -1.55 -5.02
N ASN A 122 12.35 -1.04 -3.95
CA ASN A 122 11.86 -1.87 -2.85
C ASN A 122 10.52 -1.35 -2.33
N ILE A 123 9.74 -2.22 -1.75
CA ILE A 123 8.50 -1.88 -1.04
C ILE A 123 8.58 -2.42 0.37
N ASP A 124 8.60 -1.52 1.35
CA ASP A 124 8.58 -1.90 2.76
C ASP A 124 7.14 -1.91 3.28
N VAL A 125 6.78 -2.97 3.95
CA VAL A 125 5.49 -3.13 4.62
C VAL A 125 5.73 -3.27 6.11
N LEU A 126 5.08 -2.42 6.91
CA LEU A 126 5.11 -2.47 8.36
C LEU A 126 3.68 -2.65 8.87
N GLY A 127 3.42 -3.68 9.66
CA GLY A 127 2.13 -3.94 10.29
C GLY A 127 1.93 -3.14 11.58
N GLY A 128 0.69 -2.73 11.84
CA GLY A 128 0.29 -2.00 13.04
C GLY A 128 0.47 -0.48 12.99
N PRO A 129 -0.06 0.27 13.96
CA PRO A 129 0.12 1.71 14.09
C PRO A 129 1.60 2.07 14.20
N SER A 130 2.05 3.14 13.55
CA SER A 130 3.48 3.39 13.42
C SER A 130 3.90 4.86 13.28
N LEU A 131 3.20 5.80 13.92
CA LEU A 131 3.52 7.23 13.80
C LEU A 131 4.95 7.58 14.25
N VAL A 132 5.49 6.87 15.26
CA VAL A 132 6.88 7.04 15.66
C VAL A 132 7.86 6.71 14.53
N TYR A 133 7.53 5.71 13.72
CA TYR A 133 8.36 5.30 12.58
C TYR A 133 8.07 6.14 11.33
N SER A 134 6.79 6.31 10.97
CA SER A 134 6.40 6.95 9.71
C SER A 134 6.40 8.48 9.74
N GLY A 135 6.38 9.10 10.92
CA GLY A 135 6.12 10.54 11.08
C GLY A 135 4.64 10.90 10.93
N SER A 136 4.34 12.19 10.97
CA SER A 136 2.97 12.71 10.90
C SER A 136 2.33 12.47 9.55
N THR A 137 1.14 11.89 9.56
CA THR A 137 0.29 11.67 8.38
C THR A 137 -0.99 12.49 8.47
N THR A 138 -1.56 12.89 7.34
CA THR A 138 -2.84 13.64 7.30
C THR A 138 -4.07 12.75 7.48
N GLN A 139 -3.87 11.44 7.61
CA GLN A 139 -4.87 10.44 7.96
C GLN A 139 -4.29 9.43 8.96
N ASN A 140 -5.13 8.84 9.78
CA ASN A 140 -4.69 7.92 10.83
C ASN A 140 -4.13 6.61 10.25
N VAL A 141 -2.95 6.20 10.72
CA VAL A 141 -2.34 4.92 10.39
C VAL A 141 -2.71 3.91 11.47
N ILE A 142 -3.62 2.98 11.17
CA ILE A 142 -4.15 1.99 12.12
C ILE A 142 -3.64 0.58 11.81
N GLY A 143 -3.78 0.14 10.57
CA GLY A 143 -3.44 -1.23 10.16
C GLY A 143 -1.97 -1.44 9.87
N GLY A 144 -1.31 -0.41 9.41
CA GLY A 144 0.09 -0.44 8.99
C GLY A 144 0.38 0.58 7.89
N THR A 145 1.64 0.61 7.45
CA THR A 145 2.10 1.52 6.39
C THR A 145 2.86 0.78 5.29
N VAL A 146 2.89 1.40 4.12
CA VAL A 146 3.65 0.94 2.95
C VAL A 146 4.57 2.08 2.52
N ASN A 147 5.85 1.78 2.36
CA ASN A 147 6.86 2.71 1.87
C ASN A 147 7.45 2.21 0.56
N TYR A 148 7.39 3.01 -0.48
CA TYR A 148 7.97 2.73 -1.79
C TYR A 148 9.33 3.41 -1.88
N ARG A 149 10.41 2.63 -1.96
CA ARG A 149 11.73 3.17 -2.19
C ARG A 149 12.05 3.22 -3.67
N SER A 150 12.48 4.37 -4.16
CA SER A 150 12.88 4.53 -5.56
C SER A 150 14.19 3.81 -5.85
N LYS A 151 14.35 3.37 -7.09
CA LYS A 151 15.65 2.94 -7.60
C LYS A 151 16.64 4.10 -7.56
N VAL A 152 17.88 3.79 -7.23
CA VAL A 152 19.02 4.72 -7.24
C VAL A 152 20.08 4.24 -8.20
N ALA A 153 21.09 5.07 -8.46
CA ALA A 153 22.19 4.73 -9.37
C ALA A 153 22.99 3.53 -8.83
N GLU A 154 23.19 2.52 -9.66
CA GLU A 154 24.03 1.37 -9.37
C GLU A 154 25.51 1.71 -9.48
N LYS A 155 26.38 0.89 -8.88
CA LYS A 155 27.82 1.05 -8.97
C LYS A 155 28.28 0.93 -10.42
N GLU A 156 27.79 -0.10 -11.11
CA GLU A 156 28.07 -0.33 -12.52
C GLU A 156 27.05 0.39 -13.42
N PRO A 157 27.49 0.89 -14.58
CA PRO A 157 26.57 1.45 -15.56
C PRO A 157 25.51 0.44 -15.97
N LEU A 158 24.24 0.85 -15.97
CA LEU A 158 23.13 0.03 -16.40
C LEU A 158 22.30 0.77 -17.44
N THR A 159 21.96 0.11 -18.51
CA THR A 159 20.90 0.53 -19.44
C THR A 159 20.09 -0.69 -19.81
N THR A 160 18.79 -0.68 -19.50
CA THR A 160 17.87 -1.73 -19.95
C THR A 160 16.69 -1.10 -20.67
N ALA A 161 16.21 -1.77 -21.71
CA ALA A 161 14.94 -1.51 -22.36
C ALA A 161 14.04 -2.73 -22.18
N ASN A 162 12.79 -2.53 -21.84
CA ASN A 162 11.81 -3.60 -21.71
C ASN A 162 10.59 -3.32 -22.58
N VAL A 163 10.17 -4.34 -23.32
CA VAL A 163 8.92 -4.35 -24.07
C VAL A 163 8.02 -5.42 -23.51
N LYS A 164 6.82 -5.06 -23.09
CA LYS A 164 5.83 -5.95 -22.48
C LYS A 164 4.53 -5.90 -23.28
N TYR A 165 4.00 -7.04 -23.67
CA TYR A 165 2.75 -7.17 -24.41
C TYR A 165 1.76 -8.04 -23.64
N THR A 166 0.56 -7.51 -23.44
CA THR A 166 -0.57 -8.25 -22.86
C THR A 166 -1.46 -8.77 -23.98
N SER A 167 -1.89 -10.02 -23.91
CA SER A 167 -2.63 -10.75 -24.97
C SER A 167 -3.88 -10.04 -25.52
N THR A 168 -4.35 -9.04 -24.83
CA THR A 168 -5.53 -8.24 -25.18
C THR A 168 -5.19 -6.96 -25.95
N GLY A 169 -3.90 -6.73 -26.21
CA GLY A 169 -3.42 -5.62 -27.06
C GLY A 169 -2.87 -4.42 -26.29
N ASN A 170 -2.48 -4.54 -25.02
CA ASN A 170 -1.72 -3.49 -24.32
C ASN A 170 -0.22 -3.71 -24.55
N LEU A 171 0.42 -2.72 -25.16
CA LEU A 171 1.88 -2.67 -25.33
C LEU A 171 2.46 -1.65 -24.36
N GLN A 172 3.48 -2.07 -23.61
CA GLN A 172 4.24 -1.21 -22.73
C GLN A 172 5.73 -1.26 -23.11
N GLU A 173 6.36 -0.11 -23.12
CA GLU A 173 7.78 0.06 -23.33
C GLU A 173 8.36 0.83 -22.14
N SER A 174 9.51 0.39 -21.65
CA SER A 174 10.18 1.09 -20.55
C SER A 174 11.69 1.06 -20.70
N VAL A 175 12.33 2.07 -20.11
CA VAL A 175 13.79 2.22 -20.05
C VAL A 175 14.19 2.45 -18.61
N ASP A 176 15.29 1.83 -18.20
CA ASP A 176 15.95 2.01 -16.92
C ASP A 176 17.45 2.29 -17.19
N MET A 177 17.91 3.48 -16.87
CA MET A 177 19.27 3.92 -17.09
C MET A 177 19.91 4.41 -15.79
N SER A 178 21.09 3.93 -15.49
CA SER A 178 21.85 4.24 -14.28
C SER A 178 23.28 4.58 -14.64
N ARG A 179 23.79 5.69 -14.09
CA ARG A 179 25.17 6.13 -14.25
C ARG A 179 25.69 6.77 -12.97
N ARG A 180 26.96 6.51 -12.66
CA ARG A 180 27.70 7.24 -11.63
C ARG A 180 28.78 8.08 -12.25
N PHE A 181 29.08 9.24 -11.64
CA PHE A 181 30.07 10.21 -12.11
C PHE A 181 30.68 10.98 -10.93
N GLY A 182 31.67 11.83 -11.24
CA GLY A 182 32.42 12.55 -10.23
C GLY A 182 33.55 11.71 -9.64
N LYS A 183 34.25 12.25 -8.64
CA LYS A 183 35.31 11.55 -7.94
C LYS A 183 34.73 10.36 -7.18
N ASP A 184 35.32 9.18 -7.37
CA ASP A 184 34.91 7.92 -6.70
C ASP A 184 33.43 7.54 -6.93
N GLY A 185 32.79 8.04 -8.01
CA GLY A 185 31.40 7.80 -8.29
C GLY A 185 30.42 8.42 -7.29
N ALA A 186 30.82 9.54 -6.63
CA ALA A 186 30.05 10.17 -5.58
C ALA A 186 28.64 10.61 -6.02
N TRP A 187 28.48 10.98 -7.28
CA TRP A 187 27.19 11.36 -7.84
C TRP A 187 26.55 10.22 -8.65
N GLY A 188 25.28 10.03 -8.48
CA GLY A 188 24.49 9.05 -9.21
C GLY A 188 23.28 9.67 -9.87
N ILE A 189 22.92 9.17 -11.07
CA ILE A 189 21.66 9.47 -11.75
C ILE A 189 21.00 8.15 -12.17
N ARG A 190 19.73 8.00 -11.84
CA ARG A 190 18.88 6.92 -12.34
C ARG A 190 17.64 7.50 -13.03
N ILE A 191 17.37 7.05 -14.24
CA ILE A 191 16.22 7.47 -15.04
C ILE A 191 15.38 6.24 -15.33
N ASN A 192 14.10 6.30 -14.95
CA ASN A 192 13.11 5.29 -15.27
C ASN A 192 11.98 5.94 -16.06
N ALA A 193 11.73 5.48 -17.26
CA ALA A 193 10.64 5.97 -18.10
C ALA A 193 9.79 4.80 -18.61
N LEU A 194 8.48 5.04 -18.76
CA LEU A 194 7.53 4.05 -19.26
C LEU A 194 6.47 4.73 -20.12
N THR A 195 6.11 4.10 -21.22
CA THR A 195 4.90 4.39 -21.99
C THR A 195 4.12 3.11 -22.24
N GLY A 196 2.80 3.16 -22.13
CA GLY A 196 1.92 2.03 -22.42
C GLY A 196 0.60 2.51 -22.99
N ASP A 197 0.04 1.74 -23.92
CA ASP A 197 -1.27 2.00 -24.50
C ASP A 197 -1.90 0.68 -24.98
N GLY A 198 -3.19 0.51 -24.77
CA GLY A 198 -3.92 -0.62 -25.32
C GLY A 198 -4.99 -1.20 -24.40
N ASN A 199 -5.56 -2.30 -24.82
CA ASN A 199 -6.67 -2.98 -24.14
C ASN A 199 -6.13 -3.83 -22.98
N LEU A 200 -6.86 -3.88 -21.88
CA LEU A 200 -6.67 -4.83 -20.79
C LEU A 200 -7.58 -6.06 -20.98
N ALA A 201 -7.54 -6.97 -20.01
CA ALA A 201 -8.18 -8.27 -20.12
C ALA A 201 -9.73 -8.23 -20.16
N THR A 202 -10.35 -7.17 -19.64
CA THR A 202 -11.78 -6.94 -19.72
C THR A 202 -12.13 -6.26 -21.06
N HIS A 203 -13.20 -6.69 -21.71
CA HIS A 203 -13.64 -6.11 -22.99
C HIS A 203 -13.91 -4.60 -22.83
N GLY A 204 -13.46 -3.80 -23.79
CA GLY A 204 -13.62 -2.35 -23.78
C GLY A 204 -12.79 -1.61 -22.70
N GLU A 205 -12.03 -2.34 -21.90
CA GLU A 205 -11.11 -1.75 -20.95
C GLU A 205 -9.81 -1.35 -21.64
N LYS A 206 -9.37 -0.11 -21.39
CA LYS A 206 -8.11 0.42 -21.92
C LYS A 206 -7.31 1.13 -20.83
N LEU A 207 -6.00 0.92 -20.86
CA LEU A 207 -5.06 1.66 -20.04
C LEU A 207 -4.03 2.34 -20.94
N LYS A 208 -3.92 3.66 -20.77
CA LYS A 208 -2.80 4.45 -21.30
C LYS A 208 -2.06 5.07 -20.17
N ASN A 209 -0.80 4.70 -20.01
CA ASN A 209 0.07 5.21 -18.95
C ASN A 209 1.39 5.72 -19.52
N ARG A 210 1.90 6.77 -18.91
CA ARG A 210 3.21 7.35 -19.20
C ARG A 210 3.81 7.88 -17.91
N ASN A 211 5.07 7.58 -17.69
CA ASN A 211 5.78 8.16 -16.57
C ASN A 211 7.26 8.41 -16.91
N ILE A 212 7.85 9.30 -16.15
CA ILE A 212 9.28 9.49 -16.06
C ILE A 212 9.66 9.83 -14.63
N PHE A 213 10.64 9.14 -14.10
CA PHE A 213 11.23 9.38 -12.80
C PHE A 213 12.72 9.54 -12.93
N VAL A 214 13.26 10.57 -12.31
CA VAL A 214 14.70 10.87 -12.25
C VAL A 214 15.10 10.89 -10.79
N ASN A 215 16.02 10.05 -10.42
CA ASN A 215 16.65 10.02 -9.12
C ASN A 215 18.08 10.54 -9.24
N LEU A 216 18.42 11.55 -8.46
CA LEU A 216 19.77 12.06 -8.29
C LEU A 216 20.23 11.74 -6.88
N ASP A 217 21.38 11.09 -6.76
CA ASP A 217 21.98 10.81 -5.46
C ASP A 217 23.41 11.35 -5.38
N HIS A 218 23.79 11.72 -4.16
CA HIS A 218 25.16 12.09 -3.82
C HIS A 218 25.57 11.40 -2.54
N GLN A 219 26.76 10.85 -2.52
CA GLN A 219 27.33 10.15 -1.39
C GLN A 219 28.74 10.63 -1.10
N SER A 220 29.03 10.88 0.16
CA SER A 220 30.35 11.16 0.69
C SER A 220 30.52 10.45 2.03
N VAL A 221 31.69 10.57 2.63
CA VAL A 221 31.97 10.03 3.98
C VAL A 221 31.03 10.63 5.04
N ASP A 222 30.67 11.92 4.87
CA ASP A 222 29.92 12.68 5.90
C ASP A 222 28.48 13.01 5.46
N SER A 223 28.10 12.76 4.23
CA SER A 223 26.76 13.12 3.78
C SER A 223 26.18 12.15 2.74
N SER A 224 24.88 12.01 2.80
CA SER A 224 24.09 11.28 1.79
C SER A 224 22.88 12.12 1.39
N THR A 225 22.67 12.28 0.10
CA THR A 225 21.52 13.03 -0.46
C THR A 225 20.84 12.18 -1.51
N ASN A 226 19.51 12.15 -1.48
CA ASN A 226 18.69 11.51 -2.51
C ASN A 226 17.56 12.45 -2.92
N LEU A 227 17.48 12.78 -4.20
CA LEU A 227 16.44 13.61 -4.79
C LEU A 227 15.73 12.82 -5.89
N LEU A 228 14.47 12.47 -5.66
CA LEU A 228 13.59 11.89 -6.66
C LEU A 228 12.66 12.96 -7.22
N MET A 229 12.57 13.04 -8.54
CA MET A 229 11.58 13.84 -9.26
C MET A 229 10.81 12.94 -10.22
N GLY A 230 9.50 13.08 -10.29
CA GLY A 230 8.66 12.22 -11.11
C GLY A 230 7.43 12.88 -11.68
N TYR A 231 7.04 12.41 -12.85
CA TYR A 231 5.76 12.69 -13.47
C TYR A 231 5.13 11.40 -13.95
N ALA A 232 3.84 11.21 -13.64
CA ALA A 232 3.06 10.09 -14.13
C ALA A 232 1.70 10.59 -14.65
N ARG A 233 1.27 10.04 -15.78
CA ARG A 233 -0.08 10.24 -16.31
C ARG A 233 -0.70 8.88 -16.62
N SER A 234 -1.92 8.68 -16.13
CA SER A 234 -2.72 7.48 -16.38
C SER A 234 -4.09 7.88 -16.92
N LEU A 235 -4.56 7.18 -17.93
CA LEU A 235 -5.93 7.26 -18.44
C LEU A 235 -6.46 5.83 -18.54
N HIS A 236 -7.40 5.51 -17.67
CA HIS A 236 -8.06 4.22 -17.59
C HIS A 236 -9.50 4.35 -18.02
N LYS A 237 -9.93 3.54 -18.97
CA LYS A 237 -11.30 3.53 -19.55
C LYS A 237 -11.98 2.19 -19.34
N GLY A 238 -13.29 2.20 -19.19
CA GLY A 238 -14.12 1.00 -19.14
C GLY A 238 -13.82 0.11 -17.93
N GLY A 239 -13.82 -1.18 -18.16
CA GLY A 239 -13.37 -2.21 -17.22
C GLY A 239 -14.45 -2.78 -16.31
N ASN A 240 -13.97 -3.37 -15.22
CA ASN A 240 -14.80 -4.00 -14.21
C ASN A 240 -15.54 -2.94 -13.36
N SER A 241 -16.53 -3.38 -12.62
CA SER A 241 -17.35 -2.51 -11.76
C SER A 241 -17.50 -3.07 -10.37
N ILE A 242 -17.60 -2.17 -9.41
CA ILE A 242 -17.94 -2.47 -8.02
C ILE A 242 -19.46 -2.57 -7.91
N PHE A 243 -19.94 -3.58 -7.21
CA PHE A 243 -21.36 -3.75 -6.89
C PHE A 243 -21.59 -3.61 -5.40
N GLN A 244 -22.64 -2.86 -5.05
CA GLN A 244 -23.11 -2.77 -3.69
C GLN A 244 -24.18 -3.82 -3.45
N THR A 245 -23.99 -4.62 -2.41
CA THR A 245 -24.87 -5.75 -2.10
C THR A 245 -26.00 -5.39 -1.16
N VAL A 246 -25.88 -4.26 -0.45
CA VAL A 246 -26.93 -3.74 0.47
C VAL A 246 -26.94 -2.23 0.37
N SER A 247 -28.12 -1.62 0.23
CA SER A 247 -28.27 -0.16 0.34
C SER A 247 -28.20 0.25 1.81
N SER A 248 -27.54 1.38 2.08
CA SER A 248 -27.59 2.02 3.41
C SER A 248 -28.98 2.50 3.82
N ASN A 249 -29.94 2.57 2.87
CA ASN A 249 -31.34 2.91 3.12
C ASN A 249 -32.18 1.64 3.17
N GLU A 250 -32.51 1.18 4.38
CA GLU A 250 -33.38 0.03 4.64
C GLU A 250 -34.79 0.12 4.03
N THR A 251 -35.19 1.30 3.54
CA THR A 251 -36.50 1.59 2.98
C THR A 251 -36.67 1.19 1.51
N ASN A 252 -35.61 0.78 0.80
CA ASN A 252 -35.73 0.36 -0.60
C ASN A 252 -35.80 -1.18 -0.70
N PRO A 253 -36.98 -1.77 -1.00
CA PRO A 253 -37.15 -3.22 -1.10
C PRO A 253 -36.29 -3.86 -2.21
N LEU A 254 -35.84 -3.10 -3.22
CA LEU A 254 -34.94 -3.56 -4.29
C LEU A 254 -33.48 -3.71 -3.80
N SER A 255 -33.16 -3.28 -2.60
CA SER A 255 -31.83 -3.44 -1.99
C SER A 255 -31.63 -4.76 -1.26
N LYS A 256 -32.68 -5.54 -1.03
CA LYS A 256 -32.60 -6.84 -0.40
C LYS A 256 -32.35 -7.90 -1.48
N MET A 257 -31.10 -8.37 -1.55
CA MET A 257 -30.78 -9.53 -2.39
C MET A 257 -31.34 -10.79 -1.70
N PRO A 258 -32.07 -11.67 -2.41
CA PRO A 258 -32.42 -12.98 -1.86
C PRO A 258 -31.19 -13.87 -1.62
N PHE A 259 -30.18 -13.73 -2.48
CA PHE A 259 -28.90 -14.47 -2.43
C PHE A 259 -27.79 -13.68 -3.12
N LEU A 260 -26.54 -14.09 -2.93
CA LEU A 260 -25.41 -13.56 -3.71
C LEU A 260 -25.33 -14.29 -5.04
N PRO A 261 -25.50 -13.61 -6.20
CA PRO A 261 -25.42 -14.26 -7.51
C PRO A 261 -24.05 -14.84 -7.79
N ALA A 262 -23.99 -15.80 -8.74
CA ALA A 262 -22.71 -16.30 -9.25
C ALA A 262 -21.85 -15.16 -9.80
N ALA A 263 -20.53 -15.25 -9.61
CA ALA A 263 -19.62 -14.25 -10.17
C ALA A 263 -19.64 -14.30 -11.71
N PRO A 264 -19.64 -13.14 -12.37
CA PRO A 264 -19.54 -13.08 -13.84
C PRO A 264 -18.14 -13.52 -14.31
N ASP A 265 -18.03 -13.73 -15.62
CA ASP A 265 -16.74 -13.80 -16.27
C ASP A 265 -16.10 -12.41 -16.26
N GLY A 266 -14.89 -12.28 -15.70
CA GLY A 266 -14.19 -10.99 -15.59
C GLY A 266 -13.84 -10.33 -16.91
N LYS A 267 -14.04 -11.03 -18.06
CA LYS A 267 -13.86 -10.45 -19.40
C LYS A 267 -14.99 -9.51 -19.82
N HIS A 268 -16.20 -9.63 -19.21
CA HIS A 268 -17.34 -8.77 -19.57
C HIS A 268 -17.15 -7.35 -19.06
N ASN A 269 -17.41 -6.37 -19.90
CA ASN A 269 -17.39 -4.96 -19.52
C ASN A 269 -18.60 -4.64 -18.65
N LEU A 270 -18.34 -4.29 -17.40
CA LEU A 270 -19.37 -3.90 -16.43
C LEU A 270 -19.41 -2.38 -16.21
N ASN A 271 -18.56 -1.67 -16.95
CA ASN A 271 -18.46 -0.21 -16.98
C ASN A 271 -18.41 0.25 -18.45
N PRO A 272 -19.12 1.33 -18.85
CA PRO A 272 -19.09 1.78 -20.23
C PRO A 272 -17.67 2.06 -20.74
N SER A 273 -17.37 1.67 -21.98
CA SER A 273 -16.06 1.88 -22.60
C SER A 273 -15.68 3.37 -22.76
N TRP A 274 -16.67 4.28 -22.75
CA TRP A 274 -16.46 5.72 -22.75
C TRP A 274 -16.25 6.31 -21.35
N ALA A 275 -16.61 5.59 -20.27
CA ALA A 275 -16.33 6.04 -18.91
C ALA A 275 -14.83 5.94 -18.64
N TYR A 276 -14.21 7.02 -18.15
CA TYR A 276 -12.78 7.05 -17.91
C TYR A 276 -12.39 7.87 -16.70
N THR A 277 -11.21 7.55 -16.17
CA THR A 277 -10.51 8.35 -15.18
C THR A 277 -9.16 8.76 -15.75
N GLU A 278 -8.88 10.05 -15.74
CA GLU A 278 -7.57 10.62 -16.06
C GLU A 278 -6.90 11.11 -14.78
N SER A 279 -5.65 10.70 -14.56
CA SER A 279 -4.83 11.16 -13.43
C SER A 279 -3.49 11.69 -13.93
N LYS A 280 -3.03 12.78 -13.31
CA LYS A 280 -1.71 13.38 -13.54
C LYS A 280 -1.07 13.62 -12.18
N THR A 281 0.09 13.01 -11.96
CA THR A 281 0.81 13.09 -10.68
C THR A 281 2.19 13.68 -10.91
N TRP A 282 2.54 14.68 -10.13
CA TRP A 282 3.89 15.24 -9.99
C TRP A 282 4.38 14.91 -8.60
N LEU A 283 5.63 14.44 -8.51
CA LEU A 283 6.27 14.03 -7.27
C LEU A 283 7.68 14.59 -7.20
N MET A 284 8.05 15.07 -6.01
CA MET A 284 9.42 15.37 -5.66
C MET A 284 9.66 14.98 -4.21
N THR A 285 10.72 14.22 -3.94
CA THR A 285 11.17 13.89 -2.58
C THR A 285 12.65 14.15 -2.44
N LEU A 286 13.05 14.73 -1.32
CA LEU A 286 14.42 14.98 -0.93
C LEU A 286 14.69 14.33 0.43
N ASN A 287 15.72 13.52 0.50
CA ASN A 287 16.29 13.02 1.74
C ASN A 287 17.74 13.46 1.81
N HIS A 288 18.16 13.99 2.95
CA HIS A 288 19.54 14.40 3.20
C HIS A 288 19.92 14.00 4.60
N ASP A 289 21.06 13.34 4.76
CA ASP A 289 21.71 13.04 5.99
C ASP A 289 23.10 13.69 6.02
N GLN A 290 23.43 14.35 7.13
CA GLN A 290 24.71 15.00 7.36
C GLN A 290 25.29 14.51 8.70
N LYS A 291 26.41 13.83 8.64
CA LYS A 291 27.20 13.48 9.83
C LYS A 291 27.81 14.76 10.39
N LEU A 292 27.50 15.06 11.64
CA LEU A 292 28.03 16.23 12.36
C LEU A 292 29.33 15.89 13.08
N ASN A 293 29.41 14.66 13.58
CA ASN A 293 30.58 14.05 14.20
C ASN A 293 30.38 12.53 14.27
N ASP A 294 31.24 11.80 14.95
CA ASP A 294 31.19 10.33 15.01
C ASP A 294 29.92 9.77 15.69
N HIS A 295 29.21 10.60 16.44
CA HIS A 295 28.01 10.17 17.18
C HIS A 295 26.71 10.79 16.67
N TRP A 296 26.74 11.93 15.99
CA TRP A 296 25.54 12.67 15.62
C TRP A 296 25.39 12.85 14.11
N THR A 297 24.21 12.56 13.63
CA THR A 297 23.78 12.82 12.26
C THR A 297 22.52 13.69 12.26
N ALA A 298 22.60 14.83 11.59
CA ALA A 298 21.41 15.64 11.27
C ALA A 298 20.75 15.12 9.99
N PHE A 299 19.43 15.23 9.89
CA PHE A 299 18.72 14.87 8.66
C PHE A 299 17.63 15.86 8.29
N LEU A 300 17.34 15.89 6.98
CA LEU A 300 16.24 16.63 6.38
C LEU A 300 15.49 15.71 5.40
N ASN A 301 14.17 15.62 5.55
CA ASN A 301 13.26 14.96 4.63
C ASN A 301 12.24 15.98 4.14
N ALA A 302 12.09 16.16 2.83
CA ALA A 302 11.11 17.08 2.27
C ALA A 302 10.43 16.46 1.05
N GLY A 303 9.15 16.75 0.86
CA GLY A 303 8.42 16.23 -0.28
C GLY A 303 7.23 17.10 -0.68
N ILE A 304 6.92 17.04 -1.96
CA ILE A 304 5.72 17.61 -2.53
C ILE A 304 5.16 16.64 -3.57
N MET A 305 3.87 16.37 -3.46
CA MET A 305 3.14 15.63 -4.49
C MET A 305 1.90 16.43 -4.88
N ARG A 306 1.68 16.55 -6.17
CA ARG A 306 0.44 17.08 -6.74
C ARG A 306 -0.20 16.01 -7.62
N ASN A 307 -1.44 15.66 -7.31
CA ASN A 307 -2.28 14.82 -8.14
C ASN A 307 -3.48 15.63 -8.64
N ASP A 308 -3.68 15.65 -9.95
CA ASP A 308 -4.86 16.22 -10.59
C ASP A 308 -5.60 15.11 -11.32
N THR A 309 -6.89 14.97 -11.04
CA THR A 309 -7.82 14.07 -11.71
C THR A 309 -8.87 14.92 -12.41
N PRO A 310 -8.56 15.45 -13.63
CA PRO A 310 -9.44 16.38 -14.33
C PRO A 310 -10.74 15.75 -14.79
N VAL A 311 -10.77 14.42 -14.89
CA VAL A 311 -11.96 13.65 -15.18
C VAL A 311 -11.96 12.36 -14.38
N ASN A 312 -13.07 12.12 -13.70
CA ASN A 312 -13.37 10.85 -13.06
C ASN A 312 -14.85 10.52 -13.32
N ILE A 313 -15.08 9.59 -14.25
CA ILE A 313 -16.43 9.12 -14.54
C ILE A 313 -16.67 7.86 -13.73
N SER A 314 -17.43 8.01 -12.68
CA SER A 314 -17.76 6.94 -11.75
C SER A 314 -19.22 7.04 -11.32
N GLY A 315 -19.76 6.02 -10.70
CA GLY A 315 -21.07 6.11 -10.05
C GLY A 315 -21.03 7.12 -8.88
N SER A 316 -22.18 7.64 -8.47
CA SER A 316 -22.34 8.49 -7.26
C SER A 316 -21.96 7.74 -5.97
N SER A 317 -21.95 6.46 -6.06
CA SER A 317 -21.17 5.47 -5.32
C SER A 317 -20.56 4.62 -6.43
N MET A 318 -19.32 4.48 -6.63
CA MET A 318 -18.66 3.69 -7.70
C MET A 318 -19.27 2.27 -7.91
N THR A 319 -20.54 2.08 -7.61
CA THR A 319 -21.23 0.82 -7.38
C THR A 319 -22.44 0.69 -8.30
N GLY A 320 -22.53 -0.46 -8.96
CA GLY A 320 -23.77 -0.97 -9.51
C GLY A 320 -24.64 -1.59 -8.39
N ILE A 321 -25.95 -1.56 -8.57
CA ILE A 321 -26.91 -2.22 -7.69
C ILE A 321 -27.53 -3.37 -8.46
N LEU A 322 -27.41 -4.60 -7.95
CA LEU A 322 -28.01 -5.79 -8.54
C LEU A 322 -29.55 -5.71 -8.45
N GLN A 323 -30.21 -6.06 -9.54
CA GLN A 323 -31.67 -5.99 -9.65
C GLN A 323 -32.26 -7.41 -9.75
N PHE A 324 -33.07 -7.78 -8.76
CA PHE A 324 -33.78 -9.05 -8.71
C PHE A 324 -35.20 -8.88 -9.25
N ASN A 325 -35.73 -9.93 -9.87
CA ASN A 325 -37.11 -9.99 -10.31
C ASN A 325 -38.06 -10.04 -9.11
N PRO A 326 -39.36 -9.71 -9.29
CA PRO A 326 -40.34 -9.77 -8.20
C PRO A 326 -40.49 -11.17 -7.56
N ASP A 327 -40.25 -12.24 -8.34
CA ASP A 327 -40.25 -13.63 -7.87
C ASP A 327 -38.96 -14.03 -7.10
N GLY A 328 -38.03 -13.11 -6.93
CA GLY A 328 -36.75 -13.34 -6.28
C GLY A 328 -35.67 -13.97 -7.18
N SER A 329 -35.95 -14.26 -8.43
CA SER A 329 -34.96 -14.77 -9.38
C SER A 329 -34.01 -13.65 -9.84
N PHE A 330 -32.81 -14.02 -10.34
CA PHE A 330 -31.81 -13.09 -10.85
C PHE A 330 -31.47 -13.38 -12.31
N GLY A 331 -31.83 -12.47 -13.17
CA GLY A 331 -31.55 -12.54 -14.63
C GLY A 331 -30.23 -11.87 -15.04
N GLY A 332 -29.37 -11.52 -14.11
CA GLY A 332 -28.10 -10.83 -14.40
C GLY A 332 -28.19 -9.31 -14.40
N THR A 333 -29.37 -8.72 -14.27
CA THR A 333 -29.59 -7.28 -14.40
C THR A 333 -28.97 -6.49 -13.26
N PHE A 334 -28.29 -5.39 -13.59
CA PHE A 334 -27.85 -4.38 -12.62
C PHE A 334 -28.21 -2.96 -13.09
N LYS A 335 -28.37 -2.07 -12.14
CA LYS A 335 -28.61 -0.64 -12.36
C LYS A 335 -27.42 0.15 -11.88
N ARG A 336 -27.00 1.14 -12.65
CA ARG A 336 -25.87 2.01 -12.36
C ARG A 336 -26.16 3.48 -12.63
N VAL A 337 -25.86 4.35 -11.68
CA VAL A 337 -25.91 5.81 -11.87
C VAL A 337 -24.48 6.30 -12.05
N LEU A 338 -24.18 6.89 -13.20
CA LEU A 338 -22.86 7.45 -13.49
C LEU A 338 -22.84 8.96 -13.34
N ASN A 339 -21.74 9.47 -12.80
CA ASN A 339 -21.48 10.88 -12.67
C ASN A 339 -20.11 11.22 -13.25
N ILE A 340 -19.95 12.42 -13.75
CA ILE A 340 -18.65 13.00 -14.06
C ILE A 340 -18.24 13.92 -12.92
N GLY A 341 -17.03 13.72 -12.43
CA GLY A 341 -16.40 14.49 -11.38
C GLY A 341 -14.98 14.90 -11.75
N ALA A 342 -14.39 15.71 -10.94
CA ALA A 342 -12.98 16.06 -10.97
C ALA A 342 -12.47 16.25 -9.55
N SER A 343 -11.20 15.98 -9.33
CA SER A 343 -10.55 16.18 -8.05
C SER A 343 -9.08 16.54 -8.23
N GLY A 344 -8.46 17.02 -7.16
CA GLY A 344 -7.03 17.22 -7.11
C GLY A 344 -6.56 17.30 -5.67
N SER A 345 -5.33 16.92 -5.44
CA SER A 345 -4.69 17.06 -4.15
C SER A 345 -3.27 17.60 -4.30
N THR A 346 -2.82 18.31 -3.28
CA THR A 346 -1.42 18.70 -3.14
C THR A 346 -1.00 18.41 -1.72
N ALA A 347 -0.10 17.45 -1.57
CA ALA A 347 0.53 17.10 -0.29
C ALA A 347 1.91 17.72 -0.20
N ARG A 348 2.32 18.16 1.01
CA ARG A 348 3.64 18.69 1.31
C ARG A 348 4.09 18.16 2.66
N TYR A 349 5.33 17.73 2.72
CA TYR A 349 5.97 17.26 3.93
C TYR A 349 7.33 17.93 4.12
N ILE A 350 7.66 18.22 5.34
CA ILE A 350 9.01 18.57 5.78
C ILE A 350 9.21 17.97 7.17
N GLY A 351 10.33 17.29 7.35
CA GLY A 351 10.75 16.72 8.62
C GLY A 351 12.27 16.84 8.77
N THR A 352 12.73 17.18 9.94
CA THR A 352 14.15 17.31 10.28
C THR A 352 14.40 16.82 11.68
N GLY A 353 15.65 16.49 11.98
CA GLY A 353 16.00 16.01 13.31
C GLY A 353 17.45 15.59 13.43
N LEU A 354 17.73 14.96 14.55
CA LEU A 354 19.03 14.46 14.94
C LEU A 354 18.91 12.98 15.30
N ARG A 355 19.87 12.20 14.86
CA ARG A 355 20.10 10.82 15.31
C ARG A 355 21.45 10.75 15.99
N SER A 356 21.54 9.95 17.03
CA SER A 356 22.83 9.69 17.65
C SER A 356 23.04 8.20 17.91
N GLU A 357 24.29 7.80 17.91
CA GLU A 357 24.74 6.44 18.22
C GLU A 357 25.91 6.52 19.21
N TYR A 358 25.76 5.84 20.34
CA TYR A 358 26.77 5.75 21.38
C TYR A 358 27.00 4.31 21.81
N ASP A 359 28.26 3.94 22.01
CA ASP A 359 28.64 2.67 22.62
C ASP A 359 29.27 2.97 23.99
N PHE A 360 28.56 2.60 25.06
CA PHE A 360 29.01 2.75 26.46
C PHE A 360 29.72 1.49 26.95
N GLY A 361 29.98 0.50 26.12
CA GLY A 361 30.56 -0.79 26.47
C GLY A 361 29.54 -1.78 27.06
N PHE A 362 28.77 -1.40 28.08
CA PHE A 362 27.70 -2.24 28.64
C PHE A 362 26.37 -2.12 27.87
N MET A 363 26.21 -1.07 27.08
CA MET A 363 24.99 -0.75 26.32
C MET A 363 25.35 0.08 25.08
N LYS A 364 24.77 -0.25 23.94
CA LYS A 364 24.71 0.68 22.80
C LYS A 364 23.39 1.42 22.82
N ASN A 365 23.43 2.69 22.48
CA ASN A 365 22.26 3.56 22.48
C ASN A 365 22.11 4.25 21.13
N GLU A 366 20.92 4.17 20.55
CA GLU A 366 20.53 4.90 19.35
C GLU A 366 19.37 5.83 19.72
N PHE A 367 19.57 7.13 19.61
CA PHE A 367 18.54 8.12 19.93
C PHE A 367 18.11 8.88 18.69
N LEU A 368 16.80 9.19 18.60
CA LEU A 368 16.18 10.01 17.56
C LEU A 368 15.37 11.14 18.21
N PHE A 369 15.66 12.36 17.80
CA PHE A 369 14.76 13.51 17.94
C PHE A 369 14.36 14.02 16.56
N ALA A 370 13.07 14.22 16.31
CA ALA A 370 12.57 14.75 15.05
C ALA A 370 11.41 15.70 15.25
N VAL A 371 11.30 16.64 14.34
CA VAL A 371 10.13 17.51 14.17
C VAL A 371 9.67 17.42 12.72
N ASP A 372 8.35 17.37 12.52
CA ASP A 372 7.80 17.28 11.17
C ASP A 372 6.49 18.06 11.01
N ARG A 373 6.20 18.37 9.75
CA ARG A 373 4.92 18.94 9.32
C ARG A 373 4.48 18.29 8.02
N ASN A 374 3.25 17.79 8.01
CA ASN A 374 2.58 17.31 6.81
C ASN A 374 1.35 18.18 6.54
N SER A 375 1.05 18.48 5.29
CA SER A 375 -0.14 19.23 4.91
C SER A 375 -0.68 18.75 3.57
N ALA A 376 -2.00 18.76 3.43
CA ALA A 376 -2.68 18.43 2.19
C ALA A 376 -3.79 19.44 1.89
N VAL A 377 -3.89 19.82 0.63
CA VAL A 377 -4.99 20.64 0.10
C VAL A 377 -5.72 19.82 -0.95
N ASN A 378 -6.98 19.51 -0.68
CA ASN A 378 -7.84 18.78 -1.58
C ASN A 378 -8.80 19.69 -2.31
N ARG A 379 -8.91 19.52 -3.61
CA ARG A 379 -9.89 20.15 -4.49
C ARG A 379 -10.91 19.10 -4.93
N THR A 380 -12.15 19.50 -5.01
CA THR A 380 -13.25 18.64 -5.45
C THR A 380 -14.18 19.40 -6.38
N ALA A 381 -14.82 18.70 -7.29
CA ALA A 381 -15.88 19.24 -8.13
C ALA A 381 -17.25 18.89 -7.57
N SER A 382 -18.25 19.72 -7.89
CA SER A 382 -19.63 19.28 -7.84
C SER A 382 -19.84 18.26 -8.95
N SER A 383 -20.14 17.01 -8.61
CA SER A 383 -20.35 15.97 -9.60
C SER A 383 -21.64 16.23 -10.41
N ARG A 384 -21.59 16.02 -11.72
CA ARG A 384 -22.75 16.10 -12.61
C ARG A 384 -23.19 14.69 -12.99
N LYS A 385 -24.48 14.40 -12.82
CA LYS A 385 -25.07 13.13 -13.23
C LYS A 385 -25.03 13.02 -14.75
N LEU A 386 -24.53 11.91 -15.27
CA LEU A 386 -24.48 11.57 -16.69
C LEU A 386 -25.71 10.78 -17.10
N GLY A 387 -26.19 9.89 -16.24
CA GLY A 387 -27.36 9.06 -16.54
C GLY A 387 -27.48 7.87 -15.59
N THR A 388 -28.54 7.13 -15.84
CA THR A 388 -28.79 5.81 -15.25
C THR A 388 -28.71 4.77 -16.33
N TYR A 389 -27.92 3.73 -16.10
CA TYR A 389 -27.61 2.68 -17.06
C TYR A 389 -28.05 1.34 -16.48
N ILE A 390 -28.68 0.53 -17.33
CA ILE A 390 -29.08 -0.84 -17.02
C ILE A 390 -28.15 -1.76 -17.82
N GLY A 391 -27.56 -2.73 -17.17
CA GLY A 391 -26.67 -3.69 -17.78
C GLY A 391 -26.95 -5.12 -17.30
N ASN A 392 -26.18 -6.07 -17.83
CA ASN A 392 -26.21 -7.46 -17.45
C ASN A 392 -24.82 -7.94 -17.02
N LEU A 393 -24.72 -8.63 -15.88
CA LEU A 393 -23.47 -9.17 -15.34
C LEU A 393 -22.79 -10.21 -16.25
N TYR A 394 -23.59 -10.95 -17.01
CA TYR A 394 -23.13 -12.14 -17.72
C TYR A 394 -22.95 -11.91 -19.23
N GLN A 395 -23.04 -10.65 -19.65
CA GLN A 395 -22.91 -10.23 -21.06
C GLN A 395 -22.05 -8.97 -21.16
N ASP A 396 -21.52 -8.72 -22.34
CA ASP A 396 -20.96 -7.42 -22.66
C ASP A 396 -22.07 -6.39 -22.76
N ASN A 397 -21.78 -5.19 -22.25
CA ASN A 397 -22.73 -4.10 -22.20
C ASN A 397 -22.28 -2.98 -23.13
N ASP A 398 -23.22 -2.46 -23.92
CA ASP A 398 -23.00 -1.30 -24.77
C ASP A 398 -23.98 -0.18 -24.41
N TRP A 399 -23.43 0.98 -24.16
CA TRP A 399 -24.17 2.17 -23.78
C TRP A 399 -23.67 3.38 -24.57
N ALA A 400 -24.59 4.14 -25.14
CA ALA A 400 -24.28 5.38 -25.83
C ALA A 400 -23.60 6.38 -24.86
N ALA A 401 -22.56 7.04 -25.35
CA ALA A 401 -21.88 8.07 -24.57
C ALA A 401 -22.77 9.31 -24.41
N PRO A 402 -22.95 9.85 -23.18
CA PRO A 402 -23.63 11.10 -22.96
C PRO A 402 -22.68 12.28 -23.23
N ASP A 403 -23.13 13.50 -22.96
CA ASP A 403 -22.24 14.66 -22.91
C ASP A 403 -21.20 14.49 -21.80
N LEU A 404 -19.92 14.52 -22.15
CA LEU A 404 -18.77 14.37 -21.25
C LEU A 404 -18.08 15.69 -20.96
N THR A 405 -18.76 16.83 -21.09
CA THR A 405 -18.21 18.14 -20.71
C THR A 405 -17.66 18.11 -19.30
N LYS A 406 -16.40 18.50 -19.16
CA LYS A 406 -15.66 18.47 -17.88
C LYS A 406 -16.25 19.43 -16.86
N VAL A 407 -16.07 19.10 -15.59
CA VAL A 407 -16.47 19.91 -14.44
C VAL A 407 -15.23 20.53 -13.80
N SER A 408 -15.37 21.76 -13.27
CA SER A 408 -14.28 22.44 -12.57
C SER A 408 -14.18 22.03 -11.12
N THR A 409 -12.97 22.10 -10.55
CA THR A 409 -12.74 21.84 -9.13
C THR A 409 -12.73 23.13 -8.33
N ARG A 410 -13.12 23.02 -7.07
CA ARG A 410 -13.02 24.06 -6.03
C ARG A 410 -12.29 23.53 -4.82
N LEU A 411 -11.92 24.41 -3.91
CA LEU A 411 -11.35 24.01 -2.62
C LEU A 411 -12.36 23.14 -1.85
N GLY A 412 -11.95 21.93 -1.48
CA GLY A 412 -12.75 20.98 -0.72
C GLY A 412 -12.33 20.91 0.74
N SER A 413 -11.04 20.68 0.98
CA SER A 413 -10.50 20.59 2.35
C SER A 413 -9.01 20.93 2.42
N LYS A 414 -8.59 21.33 3.62
CA LYS A 414 -7.17 21.49 4.00
C LYS A 414 -6.90 20.69 5.26
N TYR A 415 -5.75 20.05 5.29
CA TYR A 415 -5.23 19.30 6.44
C TYR A 415 -3.84 19.80 6.78
N THR A 416 -3.52 19.89 8.05
CA THR A 416 -2.18 20.17 8.55
C THR A 416 -1.94 19.30 9.77
N THR A 417 -0.82 18.59 9.77
CA THR A 417 -0.35 17.88 10.95
C THR A 417 1.05 18.34 11.30
N LYS A 418 1.36 18.33 12.57
CA LYS A 418 2.70 18.61 13.10
C LYS A 418 3.05 17.50 14.07
N GLY A 419 4.29 17.08 14.08
CA GLY A 419 4.78 16.02 14.94
C GLY A 419 6.08 16.39 15.65
N TYR A 420 6.21 15.87 16.85
CA TYR A 420 7.46 15.83 17.60
C TYR A 420 7.71 14.37 18.00
N THR A 421 8.82 13.81 17.56
CA THR A 421 9.16 12.41 17.81
C THR A 421 10.42 12.34 18.66
N LEU A 422 10.33 11.58 19.73
CA LEU A 422 11.48 11.11 20.52
C LEU A 422 11.47 9.58 20.44
N MET A 423 12.60 8.97 20.16
CA MET A 423 12.75 7.52 20.23
C MET A 423 14.14 7.17 20.73
N ASP A 424 14.18 6.20 21.61
CA ASP A 424 15.39 5.63 22.16
C ASP A 424 15.41 4.12 21.94
N THR A 425 16.51 3.62 21.41
CA THR A 425 16.79 2.20 21.22
C THR A 425 18.04 1.83 22.01
N MET A 426 17.86 1.03 23.03
CA MET A 426 18.92 0.56 23.91
C MET A 426 19.22 -0.91 23.63
N LYS A 427 20.48 -1.21 23.33
CA LYS A 427 20.95 -2.58 23.05
C LYS A 427 21.90 -3.02 24.18
N PHE A 428 21.56 -4.13 24.81
CA PHE A 428 22.29 -4.71 25.95
C PHE A 428 22.79 -6.11 25.63
N MET A 429 23.75 -6.62 26.43
CA MET A 429 24.21 -8.01 26.36
C MET A 429 24.74 -8.39 24.97
N ASP A 430 25.58 -7.57 24.37
CA ASP A 430 26.08 -7.74 22.99
C ASP A 430 24.92 -7.84 21.97
N ASP A 431 24.01 -6.89 22.02
CA ASP A 431 22.83 -6.75 21.16
C ASP A 431 21.81 -7.92 21.28
N LYS A 432 21.88 -8.73 22.35
CA LYS A 432 20.89 -9.79 22.59
C LYS A 432 19.55 -9.24 23.09
N LEU A 433 19.57 -8.21 23.90
CA LEU A 433 18.37 -7.55 24.38
C LEU A 433 18.28 -6.13 23.82
N ILE A 434 17.24 -5.87 23.03
CA ILE A 434 16.96 -4.57 22.43
C ILE A 434 15.66 -4.03 23.01
N VAL A 435 15.69 -2.84 23.57
CA VAL A 435 14.53 -2.15 24.14
C VAL A 435 14.32 -0.86 23.36
N ASN A 436 13.10 -0.66 22.89
CA ASN A 436 12.68 0.54 22.17
C ASN A 436 11.64 1.29 22.99
N ALA A 437 11.81 2.58 23.14
CA ALA A 437 10.83 3.48 23.74
C ALA A 437 10.68 4.73 22.89
N GLY A 438 9.49 4.98 22.39
CA GLY A 438 9.21 6.11 21.51
C GLY A 438 7.95 6.86 21.91
N LEU A 439 7.93 8.15 21.65
CA LEU A 439 6.79 9.03 21.83
C LEU A 439 6.67 9.95 20.61
N HIS A 440 5.51 9.92 19.96
CA HIS A 440 5.16 10.87 18.93
C HIS A 440 4.01 11.75 19.43
N HIS A 441 4.28 13.05 19.61
CA HIS A 441 3.23 14.04 19.83
C HIS A 441 2.68 14.47 18.49
N HIS A 442 1.38 14.29 18.28
CA HIS A 442 0.69 14.54 17.03
C HIS A 442 -0.34 15.64 17.18
N SER A 443 -0.21 16.71 16.41
CA SER A 443 -1.21 17.78 16.31
C SER A 443 -1.86 17.71 14.92
N TYR A 444 -3.17 17.82 14.86
CA TYR A 444 -3.95 17.69 13.63
C TYR A 444 -4.96 18.82 13.52
N GLN A 445 -4.96 19.51 12.38
CA GLN A 445 -5.94 20.50 12.02
C GLN A 445 -6.54 20.19 10.65
N SER A 446 -7.86 20.22 10.54
CA SER A 446 -8.53 20.09 9.26
C SER A 446 -9.66 21.11 9.11
N ARG A 447 -9.85 21.59 7.87
CA ARG A 447 -10.96 22.45 7.48
C ARG A 447 -11.59 21.90 6.21
N SER A 448 -12.91 21.76 6.21
CA SER A 448 -13.69 21.49 5.00
C SER A 448 -14.47 22.73 4.60
N TYR A 449 -14.78 22.86 3.30
CA TYR A 449 -15.36 24.06 2.71
C TYR A 449 -16.65 23.77 1.96
N ASN A 450 -17.62 24.64 2.10
CA ASN A 450 -18.84 24.68 1.30
C ASN A 450 -18.55 25.09 -0.16
N ALA A 451 -19.56 24.98 -1.02
CA ALA A 451 -19.44 25.39 -2.43
C ALA A 451 -19.15 26.88 -2.61
N ASN A 452 -19.62 27.72 -1.71
CA ASN A 452 -19.38 29.16 -1.68
C ASN A 452 -18.05 29.59 -1.04
N GLY A 453 -17.21 28.61 -0.62
CA GLY A 453 -15.90 28.86 -0.02
C GLY A 453 -15.90 29.15 1.49
N THR A 454 -17.07 29.18 2.14
CA THR A 454 -17.14 29.29 3.60
C THR A 454 -16.71 28.00 4.28
N ILE A 455 -16.21 28.08 5.50
CA ILE A 455 -15.88 26.90 6.29
C ILE A 455 -17.15 26.13 6.60
N LYS A 456 -17.16 24.85 6.30
CA LYS A 456 -18.24 23.90 6.60
C LYS A 456 -18.00 23.23 7.95
N ASP A 457 -16.76 22.84 8.21
CA ASP A 457 -16.36 22.07 9.37
C ASP A 457 -14.88 22.31 9.66
N GLU A 458 -14.53 22.42 10.92
CA GLU A 458 -13.17 22.58 11.41
C GLU A 458 -12.90 21.60 12.55
N LYS A 459 -11.73 20.97 12.55
CA LYS A 459 -11.27 20.08 13.62
C LYS A 459 -9.87 20.49 13.99
N ASP A 460 -9.60 20.57 15.29
CA ASP A 460 -8.28 20.82 15.85
C ASP A 460 -8.12 19.95 17.10
N TYR A 461 -7.09 19.11 17.11
CA TYR A 461 -6.78 18.26 18.25
C TYR A 461 -5.33 17.83 18.24
N ASP A 462 -4.84 17.44 19.40
CA ASP A 462 -3.49 16.93 19.57
C ASP A 462 -3.44 15.78 20.60
N GLY A 463 -2.29 15.13 20.69
CA GLY A 463 -2.06 14.12 21.70
C GLY A 463 -0.83 13.26 21.46
N ASN A 464 -0.57 12.40 22.42
CA ASN A 464 0.62 11.57 22.49
C ASN A 464 0.34 10.14 22.02
N CYS A 465 1.20 9.62 21.14
CA CYS A 465 1.17 8.27 20.61
C CYS A 465 2.46 7.52 21.06
N PRO A 466 2.44 6.85 22.21
CA PRO A 466 3.60 6.07 22.67
C PRO A 466 3.77 4.79 21.84
N THR A 467 5.03 4.36 21.75
CA THR A 467 5.45 3.08 21.18
C THR A 467 6.50 2.46 22.06
N TYR A 468 6.29 1.21 22.45
CA TYR A 468 7.25 0.44 23.23
C TYR A 468 7.52 -0.88 22.55
N GLY A 469 8.76 -1.33 22.57
CA GLY A 469 9.14 -2.60 21.97
C GLY A 469 10.29 -3.25 22.70
N ILE A 470 10.32 -4.57 22.67
CA ILE A 470 11.40 -5.39 23.17
C ILE A 470 11.70 -6.49 22.19
N VAL A 471 12.97 -6.73 21.92
CA VAL A 471 13.46 -7.87 21.14
C VAL A 471 14.48 -8.61 22.00
N TYR A 472 14.34 -9.93 22.08
CA TYR A 472 15.35 -10.80 22.66
C TYR A 472 15.88 -11.78 21.63
N ARG A 473 17.16 -11.68 21.32
CA ARG A 473 17.88 -12.52 20.37
C ARG A 473 18.54 -13.67 21.12
N PHE A 474 17.92 -14.85 21.09
CA PHE A 474 18.51 -16.07 21.68
C PHE A 474 19.82 -16.45 20.99
N THR A 475 19.84 -16.27 19.68
CA THR A 475 20.99 -16.43 18.79
C THR A 475 20.93 -15.34 17.70
N PRO A 476 21.99 -15.11 16.92
CA PRO A 476 21.93 -14.24 15.75
C PRO A 476 20.82 -14.61 14.76
N SER A 477 20.34 -15.86 14.81
CA SER A 477 19.34 -16.40 13.88
C SER A 477 17.93 -16.56 14.46
N LEU A 478 17.77 -16.39 15.78
CA LEU A 478 16.46 -16.53 16.44
C LEU A 478 16.18 -15.36 17.36
N SER A 479 15.15 -14.61 17.08
CA SER A 479 14.65 -13.55 17.93
C SER A 479 13.17 -13.70 18.24
N VAL A 480 12.76 -13.26 19.43
CA VAL A 480 11.37 -13.03 19.80
C VAL A 480 11.19 -11.55 20.11
N TYR A 481 9.99 -11.04 19.85
CA TYR A 481 9.69 -9.64 20.15
C TYR A 481 8.28 -9.46 20.68
N ALA A 482 8.09 -8.35 21.36
CA ALA A 482 6.78 -7.82 21.71
C ALA A 482 6.77 -6.32 21.50
N ASN A 483 5.63 -5.76 21.12
CA ASN A 483 5.45 -4.31 21.06
C ASN A 483 4.05 -3.87 21.52
N HIS A 484 3.98 -2.61 21.91
CA HIS A 484 2.76 -1.84 22.12
C HIS A 484 2.86 -0.53 21.37
N THR A 485 1.85 -0.20 20.58
CA THR A 485 1.79 1.03 19.79
C THR A 485 0.42 1.68 19.91
N GLU A 486 0.39 3.01 19.98
CA GLU A 486 -0.85 3.79 19.98
C GLU A 486 -0.87 4.76 18.81
N THR A 487 -2.08 5.04 18.29
CA THR A 487 -2.35 6.13 17.35
C THR A 487 -3.72 6.75 17.64
N PHE A 488 -3.97 7.94 17.11
CA PHE A 488 -5.26 8.58 17.26
C PHE A 488 -6.24 8.14 16.17
N LEU A 489 -7.49 7.98 16.58
CA LEU A 489 -8.65 8.15 15.73
C LEU A 489 -9.08 9.62 15.86
N GLY A 490 -9.13 10.34 14.77
CA GLY A 490 -9.41 11.80 14.79
C GLY A 490 -10.75 12.14 15.43
N GLY A 491 -10.83 13.30 16.05
CA GLY A 491 -12.05 13.83 16.62
C GLY A 491 -13.22 13.79 15.62
N THR A 492 -14.41 13.46 16.09
CA THR A 492 -15.64 13.38 15.28
C THR A 492 -16.58 14.48 15.73
N VAL A 493 -17.07 15.29 14.78
CA VAL A 493 -18.17 16.21 15.07
C VAL A 493 -19.46 15.42 15.17
N VAL A 494 -20.19 15.60 16.25
CA VAL A 494 -21.46 14.92 16.46
C VAL A 494 -22.47 15.38 15.41
N PRO A 495 -23.10 14.47 14.67
CA PRO A 495 -24.05 14.82 13.61
C PRO A 495 -25.20 15.67 14.13
N THR A 496 -25.57 16.72 13.37
CA THR A 496 -26.71 17.57 13.66
C THR A 496 -28.01 17.07 13.01
N GLY A 497 -29.17 17.39 13.58
CA GLY A 497 -30.47 16.99 13.05
C GLY A 497 -30.79 15.50 13.32
N LYS A 498 -30.13 14.87 14.29
CA LYS A 498 -30.35 13.49 14.74
C LYS A 498 -31.00 13.40 16.14
N GLY A 499 -31.12 14.54 16.82
CA GLY A 499 -31.69 14.64 18.15
C GLY A 499 -30.75 14.23 19.28
N TYR A 500 -29.44 14.15 19.02
CA TYR A 500 -28.45 13.88 20.09
C TYR A 500 -28.36 15.07 21.03
N LYS A 501 -28.17 14.83 22.34
CA LYS A 501 -28.04 15.92 23.32
C LYS A 501 -26.78 16.77 23.14
N ASN A 502 -25.78 16.24 22.45
CA ASN A 502 -24.51 16.90 22.18
C ASN A 502 -24.28 17.14 20.67
N GLU A 503 -25.35 17.41 19.90
CA GLU A 503 -25.23 17.76 18.49
C GLU A 503 -24.28 18.95 18.26
N GLY A 504 -23.40 18.80 17.27
CA GLY A 504 -22.42 19.82 16.89
C GLY A 504 -21.14 19.82 17.74
N ASP A 505 -21.10 19.09 18.86
CA ASP A 505 -19.89 18.98 19.66
C ASP A 505 -18.77 18.26 18.91
N LEU A 506 -17.52 18.68 19.10
CA LEU A 506 -16.34 17.93 18.68
C LEU A 506 -15.97 16.95 19.81
N LEU A 507 -16.09 15.66 19.52
CA LEU A 507 -15.62 14.62 20.44
C LEU A 507 -14.10 14.63 20.51
N ASP A 508 -13.56 14.46 21.70
CA ASP A 508 -12.13 14.28 21.91
C ASP A 508 -11.59 13.11 21.08
N PRO A 509 -10.33 13.17 20.61
CA PRO A 509 -9.72 12.09 19.88
C PRO A 509 -9.69 10.80 20.71
N ALA A 510 -10.05 9.70 20.08
CA ALA A 510 -9.95 8.38 20.70
C ALA A 510 -8.67 7.67 20.24
N LYS A 511 -8.05 6.88 21.12
CA LYS A 511 -6.81 6.16 20.83
C LYS A 511 -7.08 4.75 20.36
N THR A 512 -6.50 4.40 19.22
CA THR A 512 -6.34 3.02 18.79
C THR A 512 -5.07 2.46 19.41
N LYS A 513 -5.19 1.27 20.02
CA LYS A 513 -4.09 0.57 20.70
C LYS A 513 -3.83 -0.77 20.04
N SER A 514 -2.57 -1.08 19.81
CA SER A 514 -2.15 -2.36 19.22
C SER A 514 -1.07 -3.01 20.07
N ASN A 515 -1.20 -4.32 20.28
CA ASN A 515 -0.17 -5.17 20.85
C ASN A 515 0.21 -6.23 19.83
N GLU A 516 1.49 -6.51 19.70
CA GLU A 516 2.00 -7.55 18.83
C GLU A 516 3.08 -8.36 19.55
N PHE A 517 3.09 -9.65 19.32
CA PHE A 517 4.12 -10.60 19.69
C PHE A 517 4.56 -11.38 18.47
N GLY A 518 5.85 -11.63 18.32
CA GLY A 518 6.34 -12.42 17.19
C GLY A 518 7.64 -13.13 17.42
N ILE A 519 7.93 -14.01 16.44
CA ILE A 519 9.14 -14.83 16.39
C ILE A 519 9.74 -14.69 15.00
N LYS A 520 11.04 -14.48 14.91
CA LYS A 520 11.81 -14.44 13.67
C LYS A 520 12.94 -15.46 13.74
N LEU A 521 13.03 -16.31 12.71
CA LEU A 521 14.01 -17.39 12.65
C LEU A 521 14.66 -17.39 11.26
N LYS A 522 15.99 -17.35 11.23
CA LYS A 522 16.82 -17.63 10.06
C LYS A 522 17.44 -19.03 10.24
N LYS A 523 17.18 -19.95 9.30
CA LYS A 523 17.75 -21.29 9.33
C LYS A 523 18.30 -21.67 7.95
N GLY A 524 19.62 -21.64 7.80
CA GLY A 524 20.25 -21.78 6.50
C GLY A 524 19.81 -20.65 5.55
N LYS A 525 19.32 -21.02 4.38
CA LYS A 525 18.79 -20.08 3.37
C LYS A 525 17.30 -19.71 3.60
N LEU A 526 16.70 -20.12 4.72
CA LEU A 526 15.29 -19.88 5.03
C LEU A 526 15.12 -18.83 6.10
N THR A 527 14.13 -17.96 5.93
CA THR A 527 13.70 -16.98 6.92
C THR A 527 12.22 -17.18 7.22
N HIS A 528 11.88 -17.22 8.50
CA HIS A 528 10.50 -17.36 8.98
C HIS A 528 10.16 -16.19 9.89
N THR A 529 8.97 -15.64 9.72
CA THR A 529 8.40 -14.63 10.60
C THR A 529 6.99 -15.07 11.00
N LEU A 530 6.74 -15.16 12.29
CA LEU A 530 5.41 -15.38 12.86
C LEU A 530 5.05 -14.17 13.70
N ALA A 531 3.89 -13.57 13.47
CA ALA A 531 3.36 -12.45 14.24
C ALA A 531 1.95 -12.75 14.71
N MET A 532 1.63 -12.37 15.94
CA MET A 532 0.29 -12.41 16.53
C MET A 532 -0.04 -11.00 17.02
N TYR A 533 -1.17 -10.46 16.61
CA TYR A 533 -1.55 -9.10 16.98
C TYR A 533 -2.99 -8.98 17.47
N GLU A 534 -3.21 -7.98 18.31
CA GLU A 534 -4.53 -7.47 18.68
C GLU A 534 -4.51 -5.94 18.59
N THR A 535 -5.41 -5.37 17.78
CA THR A 535 -5.65 -3.92 17.69
C THR A 535 -7.07 -3.62 18.13
N LYS A 536 -7.24 -2.67 19.06
CA LYS A 536 -8.52 -2.16 19.53
C LYS A 536 -8.74 -0.77 18.97
N GLU A 537 -9.78 -0.62 18.17
CA GLU A 537 -10.16 0.65 17.56
C GLU A 537 -11.45 1.13 18.20
N PRO A 538 -11.48 2.36 18.76
CA PRO A 538 -12.70 2.96 19.25
C PRO A 538 -13.70 3.22 18.12
N GLY A 539 -14.97 3.05 18.41
CA GLY A 539 -16.07 3.40 17.53
C GLY A 539 -17.07 4.33 18.24
N THR A 540 -17.85 5.06 17.47
CA THR A 540 -18.89 5.91 18.04
C THR A 540 -20.19 5.12 18.25
N VAL A 541 -20.88 5.42 19.34
CA VAL A 541 -22.19 4.84 19.69
C VAL A 541 -23.12 5.92 20.21
N THR A 542 -24.44 5.67 20.11
CA THR A 542 -25.46 6.45 20.80
C THR A 542 -25.79 5.74 22.11
N THR A 543 -25.67 6.47 23.21
CA THR A 543 -25.97 5.94 24.55
C THR A 543 -27.48 5.92 24.82
N SER A 544 -27.93 5.23 25.88
CA SER A 544 -29.34 5.16 26.27
C SER A 544 -29.95 6.52 26.64
N ASP A 545 -29.11 7.46 27.09
CA ASP A 545 -29.48 8.84 27.40
C ASP A 545 -29.30 9.81 26.23
N ASN A 546 -29.14 9.27 25.01
CA ASN A 546 -29.08 9.97 23.73
C ASN A 546 -27.87 10.91 23.54
N TYR A 547 -26.72 10.53 24.09
CA TYR A 547 -25.44 11.15 23.76
C TYR A 547 -24.70 10.35 22.68
N TYR A 548 -24.07 11.03 21.74
CA TYR A 548 -23.16 10.44 20.76
C TYR A 548 -21.72 10.53 21.28
N LYS A 549 -21.03 9.40 21.47
CA LYS A 549 -19.67 9.37 22.03
C LYS A 549 -18.85 8.20 21.57
N TYR A 550 -17.52 8.25 21.78
CA TYR A 550 -16.62 7.11 21.61
C TYR A 550 -16.78 6.13 22.79
N ASP A 551 -17.69 5.17 22.63
CA ASP A 551 -17.89 4.05 23.56
C ASP A 551 -18.08 2.73 22.81
N GLY A 552 -17.94 2.72 21.49
CA GLY A 552 -17.86 1.53 20.67
C GLY A 552 -16.45 0.97 20.59
N GLU A 553 -16.31 -0.27 20.18
CA GLU A 553 -15.01 -0.92 19.97
C GLU A 553 -15.10 -1.95 18.84
N THR A 554 -14.12 -1.90 17.94
CA THR A 554 -13.81 -2.96 16.99
C THR A 554 -12.46 -3.57 17.35
N LYS A 555 -12.42 -4.91 17.42
CA LYS A 555 -11.23 -5.66 17.77
C LYS A 555 -10.71 -6.42 16.55
N TYR A 556 -9.46 -6.13 16.16
CA TYR A 556 -8.75 -6.78 15.07
C TYR A 556 -7.71 -7.71 15.66
N LYS A 557 -7.86 -9.02 15.46
CA LYS A 557 -6.89 -10.03 15.88
C LYS A 557 -6.42 -10.82 14.68
N GLY A 558 -5.15 -11.17 14.66
CA GLY A 558 -4.62 -12.00 13.60
C GLY A 558 -3.36 -12.75 13.97
N ILE A 559 -3.09 -13.75 13.15
CA ILE A 559 -1.82 -14.50 13.13
C ILE A 559 -1.33 -14.43 11.70
N GLU A 560 -0.11 -14.01 11.51
CA GLU A 560 0.56 -13.85 10.22
C GLU A 560 1.83 -14.68 10.23
N TRP A 561 1.98 -15.55 9.23
CA TRP A 561 3.20 -16.33 9.05
C TRP A 561 3.71 -16.15 7.63
N THR A 562 5.00 -15.85 7.55
CA THR A 562 5.73 -15.77 6.29
C THR A 562 6.96 -16.67 6.40
N THR A 563 7.19 -17.45 5.36
CA THR A 563 8.45 -18.18 5.16
C THR A 563 8.94 -17.93 3.76
N ALA A 564 10.22 -17.65 3.62
CA ALA A 564 10.82 -17.41 2.32
C ALA A 564 12.28 -17.84 2.33
N GLY A 565 12.79 -18.23 1.17
CA GLY A 565 14.18 -18.64 1.04
C GLY A 565 14.41 -19.50 -0.19
N THR A 566 15.54 -20.22 -0.16
CA THR A 566 15.97 -21.10 -1.23
C THR A 566 16.07 -22.54 -0.72
N ILE A 567 15.42 -23.48 -1.40
CA ILE A 567 15.50 -24.92 -1.12
C ILE A 567 16.40 -25.57 -2.15
N GLY A 568 17.44 -26.26 -1.65
CA GLY A 568 18.54 -26.67 -2.51
C GLY A 568 19.18 -25.43 -3.13
N ASP A 569 19.62 -25.50 -4.36
CA ASP A 569 20.15 -24.33 -5.09
C ASP A 569 19.24 -23.97 -6.29
N LYS A 570 18.02 -24.52 -6.33
CA LYS A 570 17.16 -24.45 -7.51
C LYS A 570 15.77 -23.90 -7.27
N LEU A 571 15.30 -23.82 -6.03
CA LEU A 571 13.93 -23.38 -5.78
C LEU A 571 13.90 -22.22 -4.80
N ASP A 572 13.62 -21.04 -5.31
CA ASP A 572 13.30 -19.86 -4.50
C ASP A 572 11.81 -19.78 -4.26
N PHE A 573 11.42 -19.39 -3.05
CA PHE A 573 10.00 -19.28 -2.72
C PHE A 573 9.70 -18.22 -1.67
N ILE A 574 8.46 -17.71 -1.74
CA ILE A 574 7.81 -16.90 -0.71
C ILE A 574 6.47 -17.57 -0.42
N ALA A 575 6.25 -17.98 0.82
CA ALA A 575 4.95 -18.48 1.28
C ALA A 575 4.45 -17.64 2.44
N SER A 576 3.21 -17.22 2.38
CA SER A 576 2.57 -16.43 3.44
C SER A 576 1.15 -16.88 3.69
N ILE A 577 0.75 -16.84 4.96
CA ILE A 577 -0.61 -17.15 5.39
C ILE A 577 -1.01 -16.21 6.52
N GLY A 578 -2.23 -15.67 6.44
CA GLY A 578 -2.85 -14.84 7.45
C GLY A 578 -4.16 -15.44 7.95
N PHE A 579 -4.32 -15.46 9.26
CA PHE A 579 -5.59 -15.71 9.93
C PHE A 579 -6.08 -14.41 10.57
N ASN A 580 -7.34 -14.04 10.29
CA ASN A 580 -7.91 -12.76 10.72
C ASN A 580 -9.24 -13.00 11.45
N ARG A 581 -9.40 -12.34 12.58
CA ARG A 581 -10.66 -12.31 13.34
C ARG A 581 -10.96 -10.88 13.76
N TYR A 582 -11.80 -10.19 12.96
CA TYR A 582 -12.18 -8.81 13.18
C TYR A 582 -13.64 -8.77 13.59
N ILE A 583 -13.91 -8.33 14.82
CA ILE A 583 -15.23 -8.36 15.42
C ILE A 583 -15.62 -7.01 16.01
N TRP A 584 -16.87 -6.64 15.85
CA TRP A 584 -17.47 -5.56 16.63
C TRP A 584 -17.71 -6.06 18.04
N THR A 585 -16.95 -5.57 19.00
CA THR A 585 -17.13 -5.94 20.42
C THR A 585 -18.19 -5.06 21.09
N ARG A 586 -18.30 -3.82 20.60
CA ARG A 586 -19.36 -2.89 21.00
C ARG A 586 -19.69 -1.98 19.81
N ASN A 587 -20.95 -2.05 19.36
CA ASN A 587 -21.46 -1.31 18.20
C ASN A 587 -22.73 -0.55 18.57
N SER A 588 -23.03 0.54 17.88
CA SER A 588 -24.29 1.29 18.03
C SER A 588 -25.53 0.45 17.74
N ASN A 589 -25.41 -0.56 16.88
CA ASN A 589 -26.41 -1.63 16.75
C ASN A 589 -25.97 -2.84 17.57
N PRO A 590 -26.58 -3.11 18.75
CA PRO A 590 -26.16 -4.21 19.62
C PRO A 590 -26.25 -5.59 18.97
N LYS A 591 -27.09 -5.77 17.93
CA LYS A 591 -27.21 -7.03 17.17
C LYS A 591 -25.93 -7.40 16.43
N LEU A 592 -25.06 -6.42 16.17
CA LEU A 592 -23.76 -6.65 15.51
C LEU A 592 -22.67 -7.05 16.49
N ASN A 593 -22.87 -6.92 17.80
CA ASN A 593 -21.88 -7.28 18.80
C ASN A 593 -21.49 -8.76 18.70
N GLY A 594 -20.21 -9.04 18.63
CA GLY A 594 -19.67 -10.37 18.44
C GLY A 594 -19.63 -10.86 16.98
N MET A 595 -20.24 -10.14 16.04
CA MET A 595 -20.21 -10.49 14.63
C MET A 595 -18.87 -10.10 13.99
N THR A 596 -18.47 -10.83 12.96
CA THR A 596 -17.30 -10.51 12.14
C THR A 596 -17.60 -9.30 11.27
N ALA A 597 -16.66 -8.37 11.19
CA ALA A 597 -16.76 -7.22 10.29
C ALA A 597 -16.87 -7.67 8.83
N ASP A 598 -17.70 -6.95 8.06
CA ASP A 598 -17.99 -7.29 6.67
C ASP A 598 -16.75 -7.22 5.76
N GLY A 599 -16.76 -8.08 4.74
CA GLY A 599 -15.76 -8.10 3.68
C GLY A 599 -14.44 -8.78 4.06
N ILE A 600 -14.25 -9.24 5.28
CA ILE A 600 -12.96 -9.72 5.78
C ILE A 600 -12.92 -11.25 5.80
N PRO A 601 -12.05 -11.87 4.98
CA PRO A 601 -11.86 -13.32 5.02
C PRO A 601 -11.08 -13.73 6.27
N LYS A 602 -11.46 -14.88 6.86
CA LYS A 602 -10.72 -15.44 8.00
C LYS A 602 -9.31 -15.88 7.61
N TRP A 603 -9.14 -16.39 6.40
CA TRP A 603 -7.88 -16.90 5.90
C TRP A 603 -7.52 -16.24 4.58
N ASN A 604 -6.26 -15.92 4.41
CA ASN A 604 -5.65 -15.55 3.14
C ASN A 604 -4.24 -16.12 3.07
N GLY A 605 -3.76 -16.40 1.87
CA GLY A 605 -2.41 -16.93 1.69
C GLY A 605 -1.91 -16.77 0.27
N ASN A 606 -0.60 -16.76 0.15
CA ASN A 606 0.12 -16.71 -1.12
C ASN A 606 1.31 -17.64 -1.09
N LEU A 607 1.60 -18.23 -2.24
CA LEU A 607 2.81 -18.98 -2.52
C LEU A 607 3.35 -18.51 -3.86
N ALA A 608 4.56 -17.96 -3.88
CA ALA A 608 5.30 -17.61 -5.10
C ALA A 608 6.53 -18.51 -5.18
N LEU A 609 6.79 -19.05 -6.35
CA LEU A 609 7.85 -20.02 -6.63
C LEU A 609 8.65 -19.61 -7.86
N ALA A 610 9.96 -19.74 -7.79
CA ALA A 610 10.86 -19.63 -8.93
C ALA A 610 11.78 -20.85 -8.94
N TYR A 611 11.59 -21.75 -9.90
CA TYR A 611 12.37 -22.96 -10.07
C TYR A 611 13.38 -22.80 -11.20
N HIS A 612 14.67 -22.79 -10.86
CA HIS A 612 15.79 -22.73 -11.80
C HIS A 612 15.98 -24.10 -12.43
N ALA A 613 15.28 -24.34 -13.54
CA ALA A 613 15.32 -25.61 -14.25
C ALA A 613 16.69 -25.85 -14.89
N THR A 614 17.27 -24.79 -15.47
CA THR A 614 18.66 -24.70 -15.96
C THR A 614 19.23 -23.34 -15.54
N ASP A 615 20.50 -23.08 -15.87
CA ASP A 615 21.14 -21.79 -15.60
C ASP A 615 20.43 -20.63 -16.32
N ASP A 616 19.81 -20.90 -17.48
CA ASP A 616 19.14 -19.90 -18.31
C ASP A 616 17.60 -19.91 -18.17
N LEU A 617 17.01 -20.99 -17.64
CA LEU A 617 15.56 -21.17 -17.59
C LEU A 617 15.03 -21.24 -16.16
N THR A 618 14.20 -20.27 -15.81
CA THR A 618 13.45 -20.25 -14.54
C THR A 618 11.95 -20.42 -14.82
N VAL A 619 11.32 -21.39 -14.17
CA VAL A 619 9.87 -21.58 -14.18
C VAL A 619 9.28 -20.83 -13.00
N LEU A 620 8.28 -20.00 -13.25
CA LEU A 620 7.60 -19.16 -12.26
C LEU A 620 6.21 -19.71 -11.97
N GLY A 621 5.84 -19.75 -10.70
CA GLY A 621 4.51 -20.18 -10.27
C GLY A 621 4.01 -19.34 -9.12
N ARG A 622 2.69 -19.07 -9.08
CA ARG A 622 2.05 -18.40 -7.96
C ARG A 622 0.70 -19.02 -7.67
N ALA A 623 0.39 -19.19 -6.39
CA ALA A 623 -0.92 -19.56 -5.89
C ALA A 623 -1.38 -18.49 -4.89
N SER A 624 -2.60 -17.98 -5.06
CA SER A 624 -3.23 -17.03 -4.14
C SER A 624 -4.56 -17.58 -3.66
N TYR A 625 -4.82 -17.49 -2.37
CA TYR A 625 -6.03 -17.95 -1.71
C TYR A 625 -6.65 -16.85 -0.86
N ILE A 626 -7.94 -16.62 -1.04
CA ILE A 626 -8.78 -15.75 -0.22
C ILE A 626 -9.93 -16.59 0.29
N GLY A 627 -10.04 -16.74 1.60
CA GLY A 627 -11.08 -17.53 2.25
C GLY A 627 -12.47 -16.89 2.15
N LYS A 628 -13.46 -17.60 2.64
CA LYS A 628 -14.84 -17.08 2.75
C LYS A 628 -14.87 -15.81 3.59
N SER A 629 -15.68 -14.83 3.16
CA SER A 629 -16.01 -13.63 3.92
C SER A 629 -17.53 -13.44 3.97
N HIS A 630 -17.98 -12.52 4.78
CA HIS A 630 -19.39 -12.17 4.90
C HIS A 630 -19.59 -10.70 4.56
N ILE A 631 -20.73 -10.36 3.99
CA ILE A 631 -21.17 -9.00 3.68
C ILE A 631 -22.63 -8.84 4.09
N GLY A 632 -23.12 -7.60 4.17
CA GLY A 632 -24.50 -7.32 4.59
C GLY A 632 -24.76 -7.71 6.05
N HIS A 633 -23.82 -7.40 6.94
CA HIS A 633 -23.87 -7.77 8.37
C HIS A 633 -24.04 -9.28 8.58
N GLY A 634 -23.28 -10.06 7.82
CA GLY A 634 -23.30 -11.51 7.89
C GLY A 634 -24.41 -12.19 7.09
N THR A 635 -25.24 -11.43 6.39
CA THR A 635 -26.38 -11.98 5.63
C THR A 635 -25.94 -12.82 4.43
N TYR A 636 -24.90 -12.39 3.72
CA TYR A 636 -24.41 -13.06 2.51
C TYR A 636 -22.99 -13.57 2.71
N THR A 637 -22.74 -14.77 2.20
CA THR A 637 -21.38 -15.34 2.15
C THR A 637 -20.78 -15.12 0.78
N VAL A 638 -19.64 -14.43 0.74
CA VAL A 638 -18.76 -14.38 -0.44
C VAL A 638 -17.92 -15.65 -0.42
N PRO A 639 -18.02 -16.51 -1.45
CA PRO A 639 -17.27 -17.76 -1.50
C PRO A 639 -15.76 -17.53 -1.51
N GLN A 640 -15.02 -18.54 -1.11
CA GLN A 640 -13.56 -18.52 -1.25
C GLN A 640 -13.14 -18.41 -2.71
N TYR A 641 -12.01 -17.72 -2.92
CA TYR A 641 -11.41 -17.56 -4.23
C TYR A 641 -9.94 -18.01 -4.21
N TYR A 642 -9.53 -18.67 -5.26
CA TYR A 642 -8.13 -19.04 -5.48
C TYR A 642 -7.73 -18.76 -6.91
N ARG A 643 -6.47 -18.39 -7.11
CA ARG A 643 -5.87 -18.11 -8.41
C ARG A 643 -4.52 -18.80 -8.51
N PHE A 644 -4.27 -19.38 -9.67
CA PHE A 644 -2.98 -19.93 -10.03
C PHE A 644 -2.43 -19.18 -11.24
N ASP A 645 -1.17 -18.79 -11.14
CA ASP A 645 -0.41 -18.13 -12.18
C ASP A 645 0.81 -19.00 -12.50
N LEU A 646 1.16 -19.09 -13.77
CA LEU A 646 2.28 -19.91 -14.24
C LEU A 646 3.02 -19.17 -15.36
N GLY A 647 4.33 -19.27 -15.37
CA GLY A 647 5.14 -18.68 -16.41
C GLY A 647 6.56 -19.16 -16.42
N PHE A 648 7.37 -18.50 -17.22
CA PHE A 648 8.80 -18.77 -17.26
C PHE A 648 9.57 -17.50 -17.61
N LYS A 649 10.85 -17.52 -17.27
CA LYS A 649 11.86 -16.56 -17.64
C LYS A 649 13.03 -17.32 -18.30
N TYR A 650 13.47 -16.82 -19.46
CA TYR A 650 14.59 -17.41 -20.20
C TYR A 650 15.62 -16.34 -20.51
N GLU A 651 16.85 -16.59 -20.08
CA GLU A 651 17.99 -15.69 -20.32
C GLU A 651 18.75 -16.18 -21.57
N SER A 652 19.06 -15.26 -22.47
CA SER A 652 19.76 -15.53 -23.71
C SER A 652 20.67 -14.39 -24.09
N VAL A 653 21.57 -14.65 -25.03
CA VAL A 653 22.44 -13.62 -25.62
C VAL A 653 22.16 -13.56 -27.12
N MET A 654 21.75 -12.39 -27.60
CA MET A 654 21.56 -12.11 -29.02
C MET A 654 22.75 -11.29 -29.55
N GLY A 655 23.64 -11.95 -30.25
CA GLY A 655 24.95 -11.38 -30.59
C GLY A 655 25.81 -11.17 -29.34
N HIS A 656 25.96 -9.94 -28.89
CA HIS A 656 26.65 -9.60 -27.63
C HIS A 656 25.74 -9.01 -26.57
N THR A 657 24.44 -8.98 -26.84
CA THR A 657 23.44 -8.30 -26.01
C THR A 657 22.66 -9.31 -25.20
N PRO A 658 22.71 -9.28 -23.85
CA PRO A 658 21.87 -10.10 -22.98
C PRO A 658 20.40 -9.73 -23.14
N VAL A 659 19.55 -10.74 -23.28
CA VAL A 659 18.09 -10.59 -23.38
C VAL A 659 17.41 -11.55 -22.45
N THR A 660 16.53 -11.03 -21.59
CA THR A 660 15.67 -11.84 -20.73
C THR A 660 14.25 -11.86 -21.31
N TRP A 661 13.81 -13.02 -21.73
CA TRP A 661 12.44 -13.26 -22.18
C TRP A 661 11.59 -13.72 -21.01
N SER A 662 10.36 -13.24 -20.90
CA SER A 662 9.42 -13.80 -19.95
C SER A 662 8.02 -13.95 -20.52
N ALA A 663 7.33 -14.98 -20.06
CA ALA A 663 5.93 -15.22 -20.39
C ALA A 663 5.20 -15.66 -19.14
N MET A 664 4.06 -15.03 -18.85
CA MET A 664 3.20 -15.33 -17.72
C MET A 664 1.75 -15.51 -18.15
N CYS A 665 1.11 -16.52 -17.60
CA CYS A 665 -0.33 -16.72 -17.66
C CYS A 665 -0.90 -16.52 -16.25
N TYR A 666 -1.61 -15.42 -16.06
CA TYR A 666 -2.33 -15.14 -14.82
C TYR A 666 -3.71 -15.78 -14.86
N ASN A 667 -4.18 -16.28 -13.70
CA ASN A 667 -5.43 -17.01 -13.57
C ASN A 667 -5.55 -18.14 -14.60
N VAL A 668 -4.58 -19.07 -14.61
CA VAL A 668 -4.46 -20.19 -15.57
C VAL A 668 -5.77 -20.98 -15.70
N THR A 669 -6.45 -21.20 -14.57
CA THR A 669 -7.72 -21.94 -14.52
C THR A 669 -8.95 -21.13 -14.99
N ASN A 670 -8.76 -19.84 -15.32
CA ASN A 670 -9.83 -18.90 -15.60
C ASN A 670 -10.94 -18.92 -14.55
N LYS A 671 -10.54 -18.97 -13.26
CA LYS A 671 -11.45 -19.04 -12.13
C LYS A 671 -12.25 -17.75 -12.02
N LYS A 672 -13.57 -17.87 -12.10
CA LYS A 672 -14.51 -16.77 -11.81
C LYS A 672 -14.73 -16.70 -10.31
N GLY A 673 -14.86 -15.50 -9.77
CA GLY A 673 -15.08 -15.29 -8.33
C GLY A 673 -15.43 -13.85 -7.99
N TRP A 674 -15.96 -13.68 -6.78
CA TRP A 674 -16.15 -12.39 -6.18
C TRP A 674 -15.02 -12.09 -5.21
N TYR A 675 -14.47 -10.87 -5.28
CA TYR A 675 -13.70 -10.28 -4.19
C TYR A 675 -14.63 -9.42 -3.35
N SER A 676 -14.52 -9.49 -2.04
CA SER A 676 -15.14 -8.54 -1.13
C SER A 676 -14.17 -7.40 -0.81
N ALA A 677 -14.70 -6.19 -0.69
CA ALA A 677 -13.95 -5.08 -0.12
C ALA A 677 -13.94 -5.18 1.39
N ASP A 678 -12.80 -5.02 2.00
CA ASP A 678 -12.70 -4.93 3.45
C ASP A 678 -13.56 -3.77 3.97
N GLN A 679 -14.34 -4.04 5.01
CA GLN A 679 -15.22 -3.07 5.70
C GLN A 679 -16.36 -2.50 4.84
N GLY A 680 -16.84 -3.23 3.86
CA GLY A 680 -17.93 -2.75 3.02
C GLY A 680 -18.86 -3.83 2.53
N ASN A 681 -20.03 -3.40 2.08
CA ASN A 681 -21.00 -4.24 1.38
C ASN A 681 -20.73 -4.25 -0.14
N GLN A 682 -19.46 -4.22 -0.51
CA GLN A 682 -19.02 -4.10 -1.90
C GLN A 682 -18.36 -5.39 -2.36
N ILE A 683 -18.64 -5.76 -3.60
CA ILE A 683 -18.02 -6.88 -4.30
C ILE A 683 -17.52 -6.44 -5.66
N LEU A 684 -16.46 -7.10 -6.12
CA LEU A 684 -15.80 -6.89 -7.40
C LEU A 684 -15.57 -8.24 -8.06
N ALA A 685 -15.82 -8.37 -9.37
CA ALA A 685 -15.51 -9.59 -10.07
C ALA A 685 -14.00 -9.79 -10.21
N ALA A 686 -13.56 -11.05 -10.17
CA ALA A 686 -12.17 -11.42 -10.37
C ALA A 686 -11.72 -11.15 -11.80
N ASP A 687 -10.44 -10.77 -11.96
CA ASP A 687 -9.85 -10.54 -13.27
C ASP A 687 -9.79 -11.86 -14.07
N PRO A 688 -10.02 -11.86 -15.39
CA PRO A 688 -10.02 -13.05 -16.21
C PRO A 688 -8.58 -13.54 -16.47
N ARG A 689 -8.45 -14.72 -17.08
CA ARG A 689 -7.17 -15.23 -17.54
C ARG A 689 -6.49 -14.25 -18.50
N THR A 690 -5.22 -13.95 -18.23
CA THR A 690 -4.44 -12.95 -18.96
C THR A 690 -3.06 -13.50 -19.27
N PHE A 691 -2.61 -13.36 -20.51
CA PHE A 691 -1.25 -13.70 -20.92
C PHE A 691 -0.42 -12.43 -21.07
N VAL A 692 0.80 -12.46 -20.58
CA VAL A 692 1.75 -11.36 -20.71
C VAL A 692 3.09 -11.93 -21.16
N VAL A 693 3.67 -11.33 -22.19
CA VAL A 693 5.02 -11.64 -22.65
C VAL A 693 5.87 -10.40 -22.60
N SER A 694 7.16 -10.55 -22.27
CA SER A 694 8.09 -9.43 -22.29
C SER A 694 9.50 -9.83 -22.71
N ALA A 695 10.23 -8.82 -23.19
CA ALA A 695 11.66 -8.92 -23.48
C ALA A 695 12.38 -7.74 -22.81
N GLU A 696 13.31 -8.04 -21.91
CA GLU A 696 14.23 -7.05 -21.32
C GLU A 696 15.60 -7.20 -21.98
N ILE A 697 16.09 -6.12 -22.57
CA ILE A 697 17.36 -6.04 -23.29
C ILE A 697 18.31 -5.20 -22.45
N LYS A 698 19.52 -5.71 -22.17
CA LYS A 698 20.56 -5.03 -21.40
C LYS A 698 21.69 -4.59 -22.34
N PHE A 699 21.99 -3.28 -22.35
CA PHE A 699 23.04 -2.65 -23.17
C PHE A 699 24.28 -2.34 -22.35
#